data_d83e90e0e8d5670945da188240fa58b7
#
_entry.id   d83e90e0e8d5670945da188240fa58b7
#
_cell.length_a   1.000
_cell.length_b   1.000
_cell.length_c   1.000
_cell.angle_alpha   90.00
_cell.angle_beta   90.00
_cell.angle_gamma   90.00
#
_symmetry.space_group_name_H-M   'P 1'
#
loop_
_entity.id
_entity.type
_entity.pdbx_description
1 polymer ?
#
loop_
_entity_poly.entity_id
_entity_poly.type
_entity_poly.pdbx_seq_one_letter_code
_entity_poly.pdbx_strand_id
1 'polypeptide(L)'
;MDAITQNATQANPWRDFAAGDWQSKVDVRNFIQLNYQPYEGDDSFLAGATDRTKKLWDTLGELLKQERAKGVLDVSADRGSSITAHDAGYIDQSNEVIVGLQTDAPLKRAIMPNGGLRMVENGLEAFGFKLDPMIKEVWEKYRKSHNQGVFDVYTPEIMACRKSGVITGLPDAYGRGRIIGDYRRVALYGTDFLRVERQQVFHELDNATFTDEVMRQREELSEQFRALDELKQMAAKYGYDISRPAANAREAVQWVYFAYLAAVKEQNGAAMSFGRVSTFLDVYIERDIAAGELTEAQAQEMIDDLVIKLRIVRFLRTPEYDQLFSGDPTWVTESIGGMGEDGRTLVTKNSFRFLNTLYNLGPAPEPNLTVLWSTRFPQGFKNFCAKVSIDTSAIQYENDDLMLPYWGDDYGIACCVSAMKIGKQMQFFGARANLAKAMLYAINGGRDEKSGALVAHGFEPITSDVLTYDELMPKFEKMMDWLAATYVKALNCIHYMHDKYAYERIEMALHDRDIIRTMACGIAGLSVAADSLSAVKFAKVHIIRNEEGLAVDYKIEGDYPAYGNNDDRVDDIAVWLTQSFMDKIKAQPYFYRDSKPTQSVLTITSNVVYGKKTGNTPDGRRAGEPFSPGANPMNGRDVKGFVAAGASVAKLPYDSALDGISWTASATPDALGHTAEERILNLANCLDGFCSAHPTEFSSANCTPFDCEGERHIAGGGFHVNVNVFKRETLLDAMEHPELYPQLTIRVSGYAVNFIKLTREQQMDVINRTFHGKM
;
A
#
# COMPACT_ATOMS: atom_id res chain seq x y z
N MET A 1 25.65 -10.90 -26.40
CA MET A 1 26.10 -9.65 -27.05
C MET A 1 25.79 -9.63 -28.57
N ASP A 2 25.69 -10.77 -29.24
CA ASP A 2 25.50 -10.77 -30.71
C ASP A 2 24.08 -10.58 -31.22
N ALA A 3 23.07 -10.64 -30.37
CA ALA A 3 21.66 -10.44 -30.77
C ALA A 3 21.26 -8.96 -30.94
N ILE A 4 22.01 -8.04 -30.35
CA ILE A 4 21.77 -6.59 -30.48
C ILE A 4 22.35 -6.03 -31.77
N THR A 5 23.36 -6.71 -32.36
CA THR A 5 24.10 -6.25 -33.55
C THR A 5 23.52 -6.69 -34.91
N GLN A 6 22.48 -7.54 -34.94
CA GLN A 6 21.97 -8.10 -36.20
C GLN A 6 20.82 -7.34 -36.89
N ASN A 7 20.27 -6.26 -36.29
CA ASN A 7 19.24 -5.42 -36.95
C ASN A 7 19.79 -4.01 -37.27
N ALA A 8 20.70 -3.91 -38.18
CA ALA A 8 21.35 -2.67 -38.61
C ALA A 8 20.46 -1.71 -39.46
N THR A 9 19.14 -1.85 -39.43
CA THR A 9 18.20 -0.98 -40.15
C THR A 9 17.07 -0.39 -39.28
N GLN A 10 16.98 -0.75 -38.00
CA GLN A 10 16.08 -0.06 -37.08
C GLN A 10 16.80 1.10 -36.40
N ALA A 11 16.16 2.28 -36.35
CA ALA A 11 16.66 3.42 -35.58
C ALA A 11 17.00 2.98 -34.15
N ASN A 12 18.20 3.34 -33.67
CA ASN A 12 18.63 3.02 -32.33
C ASN A 12 17.61 3.60 -31.32
N PRO A 13 16.87 2.78 -30.55
CA PRO A 13 15.85 3.26 -29.63
C PRO A 13 16.42 4.07 -28.48
N TRP A 14 17.72 3.94 -28.22
CA TRP A 14 18.46 4.66 -27.20
C TRP A 14 19.19 5.90 -27.72
N ARG A 15 18.88 6.30 -28.96
CA ARG A 15 19.42 7.53 -29.54
C ARG A 15 19.12 8.71 -28.61
N ASP A 16 20.10 9.58 -28.46
CA ASP A 16 20.05 10.81 -27.67
C ASP A 16 20.02 10.59 -26.14
N PHE A 17 20.18 9.37 -25.67
CA PHE A 17 20.39 9.08 -24.25
C PHE A 17 21.89 8.96 -23.93
N ALA A 18 22.28 9.45 -22.75
CA ALA A 18 23.63 9.27 -22.22
C ALA A 18 23.92 7.80 -21.97
N ALA A 19 25.07 7.35 -22.50
CA ALA A 19 25.54 5.97 -22.33
C ALA A 19 25.94 5.71 -20.87
N GLY A 20 25.80 4.46 -20.44
CA GLY A 20 26.16 4.01 -19.09
C GLY A 20 26.06 2.51 -18.93
N ASP A 21 26.24 2.04 -17.70
CA ASP A 21 26.17 0.62 -17.34
C ASP A 21 24.83 -0.01 -17.72
N TRP A 22 23.76 0.76 -17.69
CA TRP A 22 22.41 0.34 -18.07
C TRP A 22 22.30 -0.23 -19.50
N GLN A 23 23.25 0.07 -20.40
CA GLN A 23 23.26 -0.49 -21.76
C GLN A 23 23.76 -1.93 -21.82
N SER A 24 24.55 -2.35 -20.84
CA SER A 24 25.17 -3.68 -20.80
C SER A 24 24.56 -4.65 -19.78
N LYS A 25 23.86 -4.12 -18.79
CA LYS A 25 23.14 -4.86 -17.74
C LYS A 25 21.83 -4.18 -17.41
N VAL A 26 20.92 -4.90 -16.79
CA VAL A 26 19.65 -4.31 -16.32
C VAL A 26 19.94 -3.36 -15.15
N ASP A 27 19.85 -2.05 -15.39
CA ASP A 27 20.07 -1.00 -14.39
C ASP A 27 19.26 0.27 -14.73
N VAL A 28 17.98 0.24 -14.41
CA VAL A 28 17.06 1.37 -14.67
C VAL A 28 17.46 2.60 -13.86
N ARG A 29 17.97 2.42 -12.64
CA ARG A 29 18.43 3.54 -11.81
C ARG A 29 19.57 4.31 -12.48
N ASN A 30 20.57 3.60 -13.01
CA ASN A 30 21.68 4.22 -13.74
C ASN A 30 21.20 4.99 -14.98
N PHE A 31 20.24 4.42 -15.73
CA PHE A 31 19.60 5.13 -16.85
C PHE A 31 18.96 6.45 -16.41
N ILE A 32 18.15 6.43 -15.33
CA ILE A 32 17.48 7.62 -14.83
C ILE A 32 18.51 8.67 -14.42
N GLN A 33 19.49 8.31 -13.60
CA GLN A 33 20.50 9.23 -13.07
C GLN A 33 21.29 9.97 -14.14
N LEU A 34 21.56 9.31 -15.26
CA LEU A 34 22.32 9.87 -16.37
C LEU A 34 21.48 10.74 -17.31
N ASN A 35 20.16 10.56 -17.35
CA ASN A 35 19.32 11.12 -18.40
C ASN A 35 18.22 12.06 -17.93
N TYR A 36 17.78 11.99 -16.66
CA TYR A 36 16.72 12.88 -16.18
C TYR A 36 17.22 14.32 -15.94
N GLN A 37 16.32 15.26 -16.04
CA GLN A 37 16.58 16.66 -15.72
C GLN A 37 15.64 17.11 -14.58
N PRO A 38 16.17 17.56 -13.44
CA PRO A 38 15.35 18.16 -12.39
C PRO A 38 14.56 19.36 -12.91
N TYR A 39 13.35 19.53 -12.41
CA TYR A 39 12.52 20.68 -12.71
C TYR A 39 12.30 21.54 -11.46
N GLU A 40 12.76 22.78 -11.51
CA GLU A 40 12.70 23.72 -10.39
C GLU A 40 11.64 24.83 -10.57
N GLY A 41 10.86 24.75 -11.66
CA GLY A 41 9.79 25.71 -11.96
C GLY A 41 8.49 25.44 -11.22
N ASP A 42 7.41 25.98 -11.75
CA ASP A 42 6.05 25.87 -11.21
C ASP A 42 5.09 25.12 -12.18
N ASP A 43 3.79 25.17 -11.88
CA ASP A 43 2.74 24.49 -12.64
C ASP A 43 2.28 25.24 -13.92
N SER A 44 2.92 26.34 -14.31
CA SER A 44 2.49 27.20 -15.43
C SER A 44 2.56 26.55 -16.81
N PHE A 45 3.37 25.48 -16.98
CA PHE A 45 3.49 24.75 -18.26
C PHE A 45 2.38 23.70 -18.48
N LEU A 46 1.64 23.36 -17.42
CA LEU A 46 0.65 22.27 -17.46
C LEU A 46 -0.48 22.53 -18.45
N ALA A 47 -0.83 21.50 -19.20
CA ALA A 47 -1.96 21.52 -20.11
C ALA A 47 -3.24 20.98 -19.46
N GLY A 48 -4.37 21.54 -19.86
CA GLY A 48 -5.68 20.99 -19.52
C GLY A 48 -5.98 19.71 -20.31
N ALA A 49 -7.06 19.02 -19.92
CA ALA A 49 -7.52 17.81 -20.61
C ALA A 49 -7.86 18.12 -22.08
N THR A 50 -7.36 17.27 -22.99
CA THR A 50 -7.69 17.37 -24.43
C THR A 50 -9.13 16.92 -24.68
N ASP A 51 -9.65 17.16 -25.89
CA ASP A 51 -10.99 16.70 -26.27
C ASP A 51 -11.07 15.17 -26.32
N ARG A 52 -9.98 14.48 -26.63
CA ARG A 52 -9.91 13.02 -26.59
C ARG A 52 -10.00 12.53 -25.15
N THR A 53 -9.23 13.09 -24.23
CA THR A 53 -9.29 12.79 -22.80
C THR A 53 -10.70 12.99 -22.25
N LYS A 54 -11.35 14.13 -22.57
CA LYS A 54 -12.72 14.41 -22.12
C LYS A 54 -13.71 13.37 -22.62
N LYS A 55 -13.69 13.05 -23.94
CA LYS A 55 -14.58 12.02 -24.52
C LYS A 55 -14.38 10.65 -23.90
N LEU A 56 -13.12 10.25 -23.71
CA LEU A 56 -12.79 8.97 -23.09
C LEU A 56 -13.28 8.90 -21.65
N TRP A 57 -13.07 9.99 -20.89
CA TRP A 57 -13.50 10.09 -19.49
C TRP A 57 -15.02 10.13 -19.36
N ASP A 58 -15.73 10.84 -20.24
CA ASP A 58 -17.19 10.88 -20.28
C ASP A 58 -17.78 9.49 -20.57
N THR A 59 -17.22 8.78 -21.57
CA THR A 59 -17.63 7.40 -21.91
C THR A 59 -17.46 6.49 -20.71
N LEU A 60 -16.33 6.55 -20.04
CA LEU A 60 -16.06 5.77 -18.82
C LEU A 60 -16.97 6.20 -17.67
N GLY A 61 -17.27 7.49 -17.54
CA GLY A 61 -18.15 8.04 -16.51
C GLY A 61 -19.55 7.41 -16.53
N GLU A 62 -20.10 7.17 -17.70
CA GLU A 62 -21.39 6.50 -17.84
C GLU A 62 -21.33 5.01 -17.41
N LEU A 63 -20.24 4.33 -17.70
CA LEU A 63 -20.02 2.95 -17.24
C LEU A 63 -19.82 2.87 -15.72
N LEU A 64 -19.09 3.83 -15.14
CA LEU A 64 -18.92 3.93 -13.69
C LEU A 64 -20.23 4.19 -12.94
N LYS A 65 -21.14 4.97 -13.52
CA LYS A 65 -22.50 5.15 -12.97
C LYS A 65 -23.29 3.83 -12.98
N GLN A 66 -23.19 3.06 -14.06
CA GLN A 66 -23.84 1.74 -14.17
C GLN A 66 -23.22 0.74 -13.18
N GLU A 67 -21.88 0.69 -13.07
CA GLU A 67 -21.20 -0.15 -12.08
C GLU A 67 -21.67 0.19 -10.66
N ARG A 68 -21.77 1.48 -10.33
CA ARG A 68 -22.24 1.93 -9.01
C ARG A 68 -23.66 1.47 -8.71
N ALA A 69 -24.56 1.50 -9.70
CA ALA A 69 -25.95 1.08 -9.53
C ALA A 69 -26.09 -0.43 -9.34
N LYS A 70 -25.20 -1.24 -9.96
CA LYS A 70 -25.24 -2.71 -9.93
C LYS A 70 -24.31 -3.33 -8.88
N GLY A 71 -23.34 -2.58 -8.37
CA GLY A 71 -22.21 -3.08 -7.56
C GLY A 71 -21.09 -3.64 -8.41
N VAL A 72 -21.37 -4.56 -9.34
CA VAL A 72 -20.46 -5.10 -10.35
C VAL A 72 -21.14 -5.01 -11.72
N LEU A 73 -20.44 -4.44 -12.70
CA LEU A 73 -21.01 -4.22 -14.02
C LEU A 73 -21.15 -5.52 -14.81
N ASP A 74 -20.07 -6.30 -14.90
CA ASP A 74 -19.99 -7.58 -15.59
C ASP A 74 -18.83 -8.42 -15.07
N VAL A 75 -18.88 -9.75 -15.28
CA VAL A 75 -17.86 -10.72 -14.88
C VAL A 75 -17.62 -11.76 -15.97
N SER A 76 -16.36 -12.04 -16.29
CA SER A 76 -15.95 -13.19 -17.09
C SER A 76 -15.92 -14.44 -16.20
N ALA A 77 -17.05 -15.14 -16.11
CA ALA A 77 -17.22 -16.29 -15.21
C ALA A 77 -16.92 -17.65 -15.89
N ASP A 78 -16.58 -17.62 -17.19
CA ASP A 78 -16.34 -18.78 -18.05
C ASP A 78 -14.87 -19.17 -18.17
N ARG A 79 -13.96 -18.39 -17.61
CA ARG A 79 -12.50 -18.62 -17.65
C ARG A 79 -11.78 -17.98 -16.47
N GLY A 80 -10.72 -18.61 -15.99
CA GLY A 80 -9.81 -18.01 -15.04
C GLY A 80 -8.92 -16.94 -15.70
N SER A 81 -8.63 -15.87 -14.99
CA SER A 81 -7.74 -14.82 -15.49
C SER A 81 -6.30 -15.32 -15.67
N SER A 82 -5.67 -14.88 -16.72
CA SER A 82 -4.23 -15.01 -16.97
C SER A 82 -3.81 -13.90 -17.94
N ILE A 83 -2.51 -13.74 -18.17
CA ILE A 83 -1.98 -12.67 -19.04
C ILE A 83 -2.64 -12.70 -20.42
N THR A 84 -2.89 -13.89 -20.97
CA THR A 84 -3.42 -14.09 -22.34
C THR A 84 -4.88 -14.55 -22.39
N ALA A 85 -5.60 -14.65 -21.27
CA ALA A 85 -6.95 -15.23 -21.20
C ALA A 85 -8.00 -14.51 -22.04
N HIS A 86 -7.88 -13.20 -22.20
CA HIS A 86 -8.86 -12.36 -22.88
C HIS A 86 -8.29 -11.78 -24.18
N ASP A 87 -9.16 -11.47 -25.11
CA ASP A 87 -8.82 -10.69 -26.29
C ASP A 87 -8.63 -9.22 -25.96
N ALA A 88 -8.14 -8.44 -26.93
CA ALA A 88 -7.93 -7.01 -26.76
C ALA A 88 -9.27 -6.29 -26.50
N GLY A 89 -9.34 -5.56 -25.41
CA GLY A 89 -10.48 -4.74 -25.02
C GLY A 89 -10.13 -3.25 -25.02
N TYR A 90 -11.13 -2.42 -25.24
CA TYR A 90 -11.01 -0.97 -25.31
C TYR A 90 -12.15 -0.29 -24.57
N ILE A 91 -11.91 0.91 -24.04
CA ILE A 91 -12.97 1.79 -23.55
C ILE A 91 -13.62 2.46 -24.77
N ASP A 92 -12.81 3.14 -25.57
CA ASP A 92 -13.14 3.75 -26.85
C ASP A 92 -11.88 3.80 -27.71
N GLN A 93 -11.71 2.81 -28.58
CA GLN A 93 -10.49 2.62 -29.37
C GLN A 93 -10.09 3.86 -30.18
N SER A 94 -11.04 4.70 -30.58
CA SER A 94 -10.76 5.90 -31.37
C SER A 94 -10.16 7.04 -30.57
N ASN A 95 -10.42 7.07 -29.27
CA ASN A 95 -9.98 8.12 -28.36
C ASN A 95 -8.88 7.70 -27.39
N GLU A 96 -8.52 6.42 -27.32
CA GLU A 96 -7.42 5.94 -26.46
C GLU A 96 -6.06 6.22 -27.09
N VAL A 97 -5.13 6.77 -26.30
CA VAL A 97 -3.70 6.92 -26.63
C VAL A 97 -2.90 5.75 -26.08
N ILE A 98 -3.24 5.34 -24.86
CA ILE A 98 -2.71 4.17 -24.18
C ILE A 98 -3.81 3.11 -24.14
N VAL A 99 -3.51 1.91 -24.62
CA VAL A 99 -4.50 0.84 -24.77
C VAL A 99 -4.22 -0.31 -23.80
N GLY A 100 -5.25 -1.07 -23.50
CA GLY A 100 -5.17 -2.29 -22.71
C GLY A 100 -6.20 -2.31 -21.58
N LEU A 101 -6.93 -3.43 -21.49
CA LEU A 101 -7.90 -3.68 -20.43
C LEU A 101 -7.59 -5.01 -19.74
N GLN A 102 -8.02 -5.14 -18.50
CA GLN A 102 -7.89 -6.34 -17.69
C GLN A 102 -8.65 -7.54 -18.29
N THR A 103 -9.76 -7.26 -18.98
CA THR A 103 -10.55 -8.23 -19.76
C THR A 103 -10.82 -7.67 -21.16
N ASP A 104 -11.75 -8.25 -21.88
CA ASP A 104 -12.20 -7.82 -23.21
C ASP A 104 -13.15 -6.61 -23.21
N ALA A 105 -13.58 -6.16 -22.03
CA ALA A 105 -14.46 -5.01 -21.88
C ALA A 105 -14.13 -4.17 -20.63
N PRO A 106 -14.40 -2.84 -20.64
CA PRO A 106 -14.12 -1.97 -19.50
C PRO A 106 -15.00 -2.35 -18.29
N LEU A 107 -14.40 -2.30 -17.08
CA LEU A 107 -15.03 -2.63 -15.82
C LEU A 107 -15.59 -4.06 -15.71
N LYS A 108 -15.37 -4.93 -16.69
CA LYS A 108 -15.67 -6.35 -16.63
C LYS A 108 -14.60 -7.06 -15.81
N ARG A 109 -15.00 -7.67 -14.71
CA ARG A 109 -14.09 -8.33 -13.78
C ARG A 109 -13.74 -9.74 -14.25
N ALA A 110 -12.57 -10.22 -13.86
CA ALA A 110 -12.15 -11.59 -14.10
C ALA A 110 -12.20 -12.40 -12.81
N ILE A 111 -12.44 -13.69 -12.91
CA ILE A 111 -12.28 -14.61 -11.79
C ILE A 111 -10.80 -15.01 -11.64
N MET A 112 -10.29 -14.92 -10.42
CA MET A 112 -8.87 -15.12 -10.16
C MET A 112 -8.60 -16.53 -9.60
N PRO A 113 -7.66 -17.26 -10.19
CA PRO A 113 -7.44 -18.66 -9.83
C PRO A 113 -6.92 -18.89 -8.41
N ASN A 114 -6.22 -17.96 -7.81
CA ASN A 114 -5.62 -18.09 -6.49
C ASN A 114 -6.59 -17.85 -5.33
N GLY A 115 -7.73 -17.21 -5.56
CA GLY A 115 -8.73 -16.92 -4.53
C GLY A 115 -9.51 -18.13 -3.99
N GLY A 116 -9.35 -19.28 -4.62
CA GLY A 116 -10.09 -20.50 -4.27
C GLY A 116 -11.54 -20.51 -4.75
N LEU A 117 -12.11 -21.71 -4.89
CA LEU A 117 -13.44 -21.91 -5.43
C LEU A 117 -14.51 -21.18 -4.60
N ARG A 118 -14.48 -21.37 -3.27
CA ARG A 118 -15.48 -20.77 -2.36
C ARG A 118 -15.52 -19.25 -2.45
N MET A 119 -14.36 -18.60 -2.56
CA MET A 119 -14.29 -17.13 -2.67
C MET A 119 -14.82 -16.63 -3.99
N VAL A 120 -14.56 -17.36 -5.08
CA VAL A 120 -15.07 -17.02 -6.41
C VAL A 120 -16.60 -17.23 -6.47
N GLU A 121 -17.12 -18.36 -5.97
CA GLU A 121 -18.56 -18.62 -5.92
C GLU A 121 -19.31 -17.56 -5.10
N ASN A 122 -18.83 -17.25 -3.87
CA ASN A 122 -19.45 -16.23 -3.03
C ASN A 122 -19.43 -14.86 -3.70
N GLY A 123 -18.33 -14.48 -4.35
CA GLY A 123 -18.23 -13.20 -5.06
C GLY A 123 -19.17 -13.15 -6.28
N LEU A 124 -19.29 -14.22 -7.05
CA LEU A 124 -20.21 -14.29 -8.18
C LEU A 124 -21.68 -14.23 -7.71
N GLU A 125 -22.05 -15.05 -6.71
CA GLU A 125 -23.40 -15.12 -6.19
C GLU A 125 -23.87 -13.78 -5.61
N ALA A 126 -22.99 -13.08 -4.87
CA ALA A 126 -23.29 -11.78 -4.27
C ALA A 126 -23.74 -10.74 -5.30
N PHE A 127 -23.28 -10.85 -6.55
CA PHE A 127 -23.61 -9.94 -7.64
C PHE A 127 -24.49 -10.56 -8.74
N GLY A 128 -25.08 -11.74 -8.49
CA GLY A 128 -26.04 -12.37 -9.39
C GLY A 128 -25.42 -13.13 -10.58
N PHE A 129 -24.13 -13.44 -10.53
CA PHE A 129 -23.44 -14.24 -11.55
C PHE A 129 -23.29 -15.70 -11.12
N LYS A 130 -22.99 -16.57 -12.08
CA LYS A 130 -22.76 -18.01 -11.83
C LYS A 130 -21.43 -18.45 -12.42
N LEU A 131 -20.71 -19.28 -11.67
CA LEU A 131 -19.49 -19.93 -12.14
C LEU A 131 -19.82 -20.98 -13.20
N ASP A 132 -19.00 -21.02 -14.25
CA ASP A 132 -19.06 -22.08 -15.26
C ASP A 132 -18.80 -23.45 -14.60
N PRO A 133 -19.64 -24.48 -14.89
CA PRO A 133 -19.48 -25.80 -14.27
C PRO A 133 -18.15 -26.49 -14.58
N MET A 134 -17.54 -26.23 -15.75
CA MET A 134 -16.24 -26.79 -16.12
C MET A 134 -15.12 -26.19 -15.25
N ILE A 135 -15.16 -24.89 -15.01
CA ILE A 135 -14.21 -24.21 -14.12
C ILE A 135 -14.33 -24.77 -12.71
N LYS A 136 -15.57 -24.95 -12.22
CA LYS A 136 -15.82 -25.57 -10.92
C LYS A 136 -15.19 -26.97 -10.85
N GLU A 137 -15.43 -27.81 -11.85
CA GLU A 137 -14.88 -29.18 -11.90
C GLU A 137 -13.35 -29.18 -11.88
N VAL A 138 -12.69 -28.30 -12.67
CA VAL A 138 -11.23 -28.18 -12.66
C VAL A 138 -10.70 -27.80 -11.28
N TRP A 139 -11.34 -26.86 -10.62
CA TRP A 139 -10.90 -26.40 -9.30
C TRP A 139 -11.19 -27.40 -8.17
N GLU A 140 -12.23 -28.18 -8.27
CA GLU A 140 -12.55 -29.22 -7.28
C GLU A 140 -11.68 -30.46 -7.44
N LYS A 141 -11.37 -30.87 -8.68
CA LYS A 141 -10.76 -32.17 -8.95
C LYS A 141 -9.29 -32.13 -9.33
N TYR A 142 -8.85 -31.08 -10.02
CA TYR A 142 -7.55 -31.08 -10.71
C TYR A 142 -6.57 -30.01 -10.27
N ARG A 143 -6.99 -29.06 -9.47
CA ARG A 143 -6.10 -28.02 -8.96
C ARG A 143 -6.38 -27.71 -7.49
N LYS A 144 -5.35 -27.14 -6.84
CA LYS A 144 -5.43 -26.60 -5.48
C LYS A 144 -5.05 -25.12 -5.52
N SER A 145 -5.80 -24.26 -4.83
CA SER A 145 -5.45 -22.86 -4.65
C SER A 145 -4.62 -22.65 -3.40
N HIS A 146 -3.93 -21.50 -3.30
CA HIS A 146 -3.22 -21.16 -2.07
C HIS A 146 -4.18 -21.06 -0.87
N ASN A 147 -5.39 -20.55 -1.08
CA ASN A 147 -6.42 -20.47 -0.04
C ASN A 147 -6.75 -21.83 0.58
N GLN A 148 -6.99 -22.86 -0.26
CA GLN A 148 -7.18 -24.22 0.23
C GLN A 148 -5.95 -24.73 0.99
N GLY A 149 -4.75 -24.51 0.43
CA GLY A 149 -3.51 -24.91 1.07
C GLY A 149 -3.31 -24.32 2.46
N VAL A 150 -3.60 -23.03 2.61
CA VAL A 150 -3.50 -22.34 3.91
C VAL A 150 -4.43 -22.95 4.95
N PHE A 151 -5.70 -23.16 4.60
CA PHE A 151 -6.66 -23.74 5.54
C PHE A 151 -6.39 -25.22 5.87
N ASP A 152 -5.70 -25.94 4.99
CA ASP A 152 -5.28 -27.33 5.29
C ASP A 152 -4.19 -27.39 6.39
N VAL A 153 -3.42 -26.33 6.60
CA VAL A 153 -2.28 -26.32 7.54
C VAL A 153 -2.47 -25.41 8.74
N TYR A 154 -3.49 -24.57 8.75
CA TYR A 154 -3.78 -23.74 9.92
C TYR A 154 -4.06 -24.59 11.15
N THR A 155 -3.44 -24.21 12.28
CA THR A 155 -3.72 -24.83 13.57
C THR A 155 -5.03 -24.29 14.17
N PRO A 156 -5.66 -25.04 15.11
CA PRO A 156 -6.83 -24.53 15.84
C PRO A 156 -6.58 -23.18 16.54
N GLU A 157 -5.36 -22.95 17.02
CA GLU A 157 -4.95 -21.70 17.66
C GLU A 157 -4.94 -20.53 16.67
N ILE A 158 -4.37 -20.71 15.46
CA ILE A 158 -4.40 -19.69 14.39
C ILE A 158 -5.86 -19.39 14.01
N MET A 159 -6.69 -20.44 13.88
CA MET A 159 -8.12 -20.27 13.57
C MET A 159 -8.87 -19.51 14.67
N ALA A 160 -8.55 -19.77 15.95
CA ALA A 160 -9.12 -19.03 17.07
C ALA A 160 -8.71 -17.54 17.05
N CYS A 161 -7.44 -17.25 16.80
CA CYS A 161 -6.94 -15.86 16.63
C CYS A 161 -7.61 -15.12 15.49
N ARG A 162 -7.78 -15.78 14.33
CA ARG A 162 -8.49 -15.23 13.16
C ARG A 162 -9.96 -14.94 13.48
N LYS A 163 -10.65 -15.85 14.14
CA LYS A 163 -12.06 -15.71 14.51
C LYS A 163 -12.30 -14.61 15.52
N SER A 164 -11.50 -14.57 16.58
CA SER A 164 -11.61 -13.57 17.65
C SER A 164 -11.21 -12.15 17.20
N GLY A 165 -10.35 -12.05 16.18
CA GLY A 165 -9.84 -10.79 15.66
C GLY A 165 -8.66 -10.23 16.44
N VAL A 166 -7.97 -11.04 17.25
CA VAL A 166 -6.66 -10.65 17.79
C VAL A 166 -5.59 -10.61 16.69
N ILE A 167 -5.79 -11.41 15.61
CA ILE A 167 -5.09 -11.25 14.33
C ILE A 167 -6.14 -10.98 13.25
N THR A 168 -6.00 -9.90 12.49
CA THR A 168 -6.98 -9.49 11.47
C THR A 168 -6.31 -9.18 10.13
N GLY A 169 -6.98 -9.54 9.03
CA GLY A 169 -6.51 -9.21 7.67
C GLY A 169 -5.42 -10.16 7.17
N LEU A 170 -5.38 -11.40 7.63
CA LEU A 170 -4.50 -12.43 7.08
C LEU A 170 -4.74 -12.60 5.57
N PRO A 171 -3.69 -12.55 4.71
CA PRO A 171 -3.82 -12.67 3.26
C PRO A 171 -4.01 -14.13 2.82
N ASP A 172 -5.00 -14.80 3.39
CA ASP A 172 -5.28 -16.22 3.19
C ASP A 172 -6.29 -16.51 2.06
N ALA A 173 -6.94 -15.48 1.51
CA ALA A 173 -8.01 -15.63 0.53
C ALA A 173 -7.82 -14.82 -0.76
N TYR A 174 -6.72 -14.06 -0.88
CA TYR A 174 -6.41 -13.22 -2.04
C TYR A 174 -4.92 -13.25 -2.34
N GLY A 175 -4.48 -12.64 -3.43
CA GLY A 175 -3.08 -12.60 -3.82
C GLY A 175 -2.20 -11.90 -2.80
N ARG A 176 -0.89 -12.20 -2.84
CA ARG A 176 0.08 -11.72 -1.85
C ARG A 176 0.11 -10.20 -1.77
N GLY A 177 0.09 -9.52 -2.92
CA GLY A 177 0.30 -8.08 -3.00
C GLY A 177 1.70 -7.66 -2.56
N ARG A 178 1.95 -6.34 -2.55
CA ARG A 178 3.21 -5.77 -2.08
C ARG A 178 4.46 -6.33 -2.77
N ILE A 179 4.32 -6.58 -4.06
CA ILE A 179 5.40 -6.75 -5.01
C ILE A 179 5.26 -5.64 -6.03
N ILE A 180 6.33 -4.93 -6.30
CA ILE A 180 6.39 -3.93 -7.36
C ILE A 180 7.35 -4.45 -8.40
N GLY A 181 6.83 -5.01 -9.49
CA GLY A 181 7.65 -5.34 -10.65
C GLY A 181 8.30 -4.06 -11.21
N ASP A 182 9.55 -4.13 -11.62
CA ASP A 182 10.16 -2.98 -12.30
C ASP A 182 9.66 -2.91 -13.74
N TYR A 183 8.44 -2.41 -13.91
CA TYR A 183 7.74 -2.30 -15.19
C TYR A 183 8.51 -1.43 -16.20
N ARG A 184 9.39 -0.54 -15.74
CA ARG A 184 10.27 0.31 -16.54
C ARG A 184 11.25 -0.52 -17.35
N ARG A 185 11.63 -1.73 -16.90
CA ARG A 185 12.53 -2.64 -17.60
C ARG A 185 12.00 -3.02 -18.98
N VAL A 186 10.69 -3.22 -19.11
CA VAL A 186 10.09 -3.58 -20.41
C VAL A 186 10.21 -2.42 -21.40
N ALA A 187 10.04 -1.19 -20.96
CA ALA A 187 10.23 -0.02 -21.82
C ALA A 187 11.71 0.18 -22.22
N LEU A 188 12.62 -0.01 -21.29
CA LEU A 188 14.05 0.25 -21.53
C LEU A 188 14.74 -0.85 -22.33
N TYR A 189 14.36 -2.12 -22.14
CA TYR A 189 15.08 -3.27 -22.70
C TYR A 189 14.26 -4.12 -23.69
N GLY A 190 12.93 -4.10 -23.59
CA GLY A 190 12.06 -5.05 -24.30
C GLY A 190 12.06 -6.45 -23.67
N THR A 191 11.03 -7.25 -24.01
CA THR A 191 10.84 -8.58 -23.42
C THR A 191 11.90 -9.60 -23.86
N ASP A 192 12.44 -9.50 -25.08
CA ASP A 192 13.40 -10.49 -25.59
C ASP A 192 14.74 -10.37 -24.84
N PHE A 193 15.21 -9.16 -24.55
CA PHE A 193 16.42 -8.95 -23.74
C PHE A 193 16.23 -9.51 -22.32
N LEU A 194 15.12 -9.17 -21.67
CA LEU A 194 14.83 -9.64 -20.30
C LEU A 194 14.69 -11.17 -20.24
N ARG A 195 14.13 -11.77 -21.28
CA ARG A 195 14.01 -13.22 -21.37
C ARG A 195 15.38 -13.91 -21.47
N VAL A 196 16.28 -13.37 -22.31
CA VAL A 196 17.64 -13.88 -22.44
C VAL A 196 18.41 -13.76 -21.12
N GLU A 197 18.27 -12.64 -20.43
CA GLU A 197 18.87 -12.42 -19.11
C GLU A 197 18.39 -13.47 -18.09
N ARG A 198 17.08 -13.73 -18.02
CA ARG A 198 16.54 -14.80 -17.16
C ARG A 198 17.05 -16.19 -17.54
N GLN A 199 17.18 -16.48 -18.83
CA GLN A 199 17.74 -17.75 -19.29
C GLN A 199 19.22 -17.92 -18.91
N GLN A 200 20.01 -16.85 -18.92
CA GLN A 200 21.40 -16.90 -18.45
C GLN A 200 21.46 -17.29 -16.97
N VAL A 201 20.64 -16.64 -16.12
CA VAL A 201 20.52 -16.98 -14.69
C VAL A 201 20.11 -18.46 -14.50
N PHE A 202 19.17 -18.95 -15.32
CA PHE A 202 18.75 -20.36 -15.28
C PHE A 202 19.91 -21.32 -15.56
N HIS A 203 20.73 -21.02 -16.58
CA HIS A 203 21.87 -21.86 -16.95
C HIS A 203 23.05 -21.78 -15.97
N GLU A 204 23.20 -20.69 -15.22
CA GLU A 204 24.18 -20.60 -14.13
C GLU A 204 23.92 -21.67 -13.04
N LEU A 205 22.68 -22.11 -12.89
CA LEU A 205 22.28 -23.15 -11.95
C LEU A 205 22.44 -24.58 -12.47
N ASP A 206 22.88 -24.80 -13.71
CA ASP A 206 22.98 -26.14 -14.30
C ASP A 206 23.98 -27.06 -13.57
N ASN A 207 25.03 -26.49 -13.02
CA ASN A 207 26.08 -27.20 -12.29
C ASN A 207 25.92 -27.08 -10.75
N ALA A 208 24.87 -26.45 -10.25
CA ALA A 208 24.62 -26.34 -8.82
C ALA A 208 24.17 -27.69 -8.22
N THR A 209 24.43 -27.89 -6.94
CA THR A 209 23.81 -29.02 -6.22
C THR A 209 22.29 -28.81 -6.18
N PHE A 210 21.53 -29.78 -6.67
CA PHE A 210 20.06 -29.70 -6.74
C PHE A 210 19.43 -29.88 -5.35
N THR A 211 19.54 -28.83 -4.54
CA THR A 211 18.79 -28.71 -3.30
C THR A 211 17.33 -28.28 -3.61
N ASP A 212 16.45 -28.37 -2.62
CA ASP A 212 15.06 -27.95 -2.74
C ASP A 212 14.98 -26.49 -3.22
N GLU A 213 15.85 -25.62 -2.73
CA GLU A 213 15.87 -24.21 -3.12
C GLU A 213 16.36 -24.04 -4.57
N VAL A 214 17.39 -24.75 -5.01
CA VAL A 214 17.86 -24.70 -6.40
C VAL A 214 16.80 -25.21 -7.37
N MET A 215 16.13 -26.32 -7.04
CA MET A 215 15.03 -26.84 -7.86
C MET A 215 13.88 -25.83 -7.96
N ARG A 216 13.53 -25.19 -6.84
CA ARG A 216 12.50 -24.12 -6.79
C ARG A 216 12.91 -22.93 -7.64
N GLN A 217 14.13 -22.43 -7.50
CA GLN A 217 14.62 -21.29 -8.30
C GLN A 217 14.57 -21.58 -9.80
N ARG A 218 14.92 -22.80 -10.21
CA ARG A 218 14.83 -23.19 -11.63
C ARG A 218 13.39 -23.26 -12.12
N GLU A 219 12.48 -23.78 -11.32
CA GLU A 219 11.04 -23.78 -11.62
C GLU A 219 10.51 -22.35 -11.75
N GLU A 220 10.80 -21.47 -10.77
CA GLU A 220 10.43 -20.07 -10.77
C GLU A 220 10.95 -19.33 -12.02
N LEU A 221 12.22 -19.52 -12.39
CA LEU A 221 12.81 -18.94 -13.61
C LEU A 221 12.12 -19.44 -14.87
N SER A 222 11.78 -20.73 -14.92
CA SER A 222 11.02 -21.32 -16.04
C SER A 222 9.64 -20.69 -16.18
N GLU A 223 8.97 -20.39 -15.06
CA GLU A 223 7.70 -19.64 -15.06
C GLU A 223 7.89 -18.19 -15.52
N GLN A 224 8.98 -17.54 -15.11
CA GLN A 224 9.30 -16.17 -15.52
C GLN A 224 9.51 -16.05 -17.05
N PHE A 225 10.19 -17.02 -17.70
CA PHE A 225 10.31 -16.99 -19.18
C PHE A 225 8.96 -17.06 -19.84
N ARG A 226 8.09 -17.98 -19.38
CA ARG A 226 6.74 -18.14 -19.93
C ARG A 226 5.91 -16.87 -19.75
N ALA A 227 6.02 -16.23 -18.60
CA ALA A 227 5.31 -14.97 -18.34
C ALA A 227 5.77 -13.83 -19.27
N LEU A 228 7.06 -13.73 -19.56
CA LEU A 228 7.58 -12.75 -20.53
C LEU A 228 7.09 -13.04 -21.96
N ASP A 229 7.02 -14.32 -22.37
CA ASP A 229 6.46 -14.71 -23.66
C ASP A 229 4.93 -14.42 -23.73
N GLU A 230 4.20 -14.66 -22.65
CA GLU A 230 2.77 -14.32 -22.54
C GLU A 230 2.52 -12.80 -22.57
N LEU A 231 3.38 -12.00 -21.92
CA LEU A 231 3.33 -10.54 -21.99
C LEU A 231 3.50 -10.03 -23.42
N LYS A 232 4.45 -10.60 -24.17
CA LYS A 232 4.66 -10.30 -25.59
C LYS A 232 3.43 -10.66 -26.43
N GLN A 233 2.84 -11.83 -26.18
CA GLN A 233 1.60 -12.26 -26.86
C GLN A 233 0.42 -11.33 -26.54
N MET A 234 0.27 -10.89 -25.29
CA MET A 234 -0.76 -9.95 -24.89
C MET A 234 -0.63 -8.61 -25.65
N ALA A 235 0.58 -8.04 -25.69
CA ALA A 235 0.83 -6.79 -26.41
C ALA A 235 0.55 -6.92 -27.92
N ALA A 236 0.90 -8.07 -28.53
CA ALA A 236 0.65 -8.35 -29.93
C ALA A 236 -0.85 -8.35 -30.28
N LYS A 237 -1.75 -8.73 -29.35
CA LYS A 237 -3.21 -8.63 -29.54
C LYS A 237 -3.67 -7.17 -29.71
N TYR A 238 -2.94 -6.20 -29.17
CA TYR A 238 -3.17 -4.76 -29.34
C TYR A 238 -2.40 -4.16 -30.53
N GLY A 239 -1.64 -4.99 -31.29
CA GLY A 239 -0.87 -4.55 -32.44
C GLY A 239 0.52 -3.99 -32.10
N TYR A 240 1.04 -4.23 -30.90
CA TYR A 240 2.35 -3.73 -30.47
C TYR A 240 3.40 -4.84 -30.38
N ASP A 241 4.63 -4.51 -30.79
CA ASP A 241 5.83 -5.34 -30.63
C ASP A 241 6.71 -4.83 -29.50
N ILE A 242 6.55 -5.40 -28.32
CA ILE A 242 7.32 -5.08 -27.11
C ILE A 242 8.55 -5.99 -26.93
N SER A 243 8.93 -6.75 -27.95
CA SER A 243 10.17 -7.55 -27.93
C SER A 243 11.41 -6.67 -27.83
N ARG A 244 11.31 -5.44 -28.29
CA ARG A 244 12.35 -4.41 -28.38
C ARG A 244 12.13 -3.27 -27.38
N PRO A 245 13.18 -2.47 -27.09
CA PRO A 245 13.04 -1.22 -26.33
C PRO A 245 12.01 -0.25 -26.94
N ALA A 246 11.40 0.59 -26.12
CA ALA A 246 10.53 1.67 -26.55
C ALA A 246 11.34 2.72 -27.35
N ALA A 247 10.82 3.12 -28.51
CA ALA A 247 11.50 4.09 -29.39
C ALA A 247 11.18 5.56 -29.05
N ASN A 248 10.01 5.81 -28.44
CA ASN A 248 9.50 7.15 -28.13
C ASN A 248 8.69 7.15 -26.83
N ALA A 249 8.25 8.34 -26.39
CA ALA A 249 7.50 8.54 -25.17
C ALA A 249 6.20 7.73 -25.12
N ARG A 250 5.44 7.69 -26.20
CA ARG A 250 4.18 6.92 -26.26
C ARG A 250 4.44 5.43 -26.08
N GLU A 251 5.44 4.88 -26.74
CA GLU A 251 5.82 3.48 -26.54
C GLU A 251 6.32 3.23 -25.12
N ALA A 252 7.11 4.13 -24.55
CA ALA A 252 7.59 3.98 -23.17
C ALA A 252 6.43 3.89 -22.16
N VAL A 253 5.45 4.78 -22.23
CA VAL A 253 4.25 4.74 -21.40
C VAL A 253 3.46 3.45 -21.64
N GLN A 254 3.28 3.06 -22.90
CA GLN A 254 2.52 1.86 -23.28
C GLN A 254 3.19 0.56 -22.80
N TRP A 255 4.55 0.45 -22.94
CA TRP A 255 5.31 -0.74 -22.50
C TRP A 255 5.27 -0.89 -20.98
N VAL A 256 5.45 0.21 -20.23
CA VAL A 256 5.31 0.23 -18.77
C VAL A 256 3.91 -0.22 -18.37
N TYR A 257 2.88 0.31 -19.04
CA TYR A 257 1.50 -0.07 -18.74
C TYR A 257 1.21 -1.53 -19.09
N PHE A 258 1.67 -2.07 -20.23
CA PHE A 258 1.48 -3.47 -20.56
C PHE A 258 2.13 -4.41 -19.54
N ALA A 259 3.33 -4.07 -19.05
CA ALA A 259 3.98 -4.84 -18.01
C ALA A 259 3.15 -4.87 -16.71
N TYR A 260 2.64 -3.72 -16.29
CA TYR A 260 1.74 -3.60 -15.15
C TYR A 260 0.42 -4.34 -15.37
N LEU A 261 -0.19 -4.19 -16.55
CA LEU A 261 -1.44 -4.86 -16.91
C LEU A 261 -1.30 -6.39 -16.84
N ALA A 262 -0.17 -6.93 -17.28
CA ALA A 262 0.10 -8.37 -17.18
C ALA A 262 0.09 -8.85 -15.72
N ALA A 263 0.71 -8.10 -14.80
CA ALA A 263 0.68 -8.40 -13.37
C ALA A 263 -0.75 -8.37 -12.81
N VAL A 264 -1.55 -7.36 -13.16
CA VAL A 264 -2.96 -7.25 -12.77
C VAL A 264 -3.82 -8.41 -13.31
N LYS A 265 -3.52 -8.90 -14.51
CA LYS A 265 -4.23 -10.06 -15.11
C LYS A 265 -3.81 -11.38 -14.49
N GLU A 266 -2.59 -11.49 -13.97
CA GLU A 266 -2.05 -12.71 -13.42
C GLU A 266 -2.46 -12.95 -11.98
N GLN A 267 -2.53 -11.90 -11.17
CA GLN A 267 -2.79 -12.04 -9.75
C GLN A 267 -3.84 -11.08 -9.19
N ASN A 268 -4.38 -11.47 -8.06
CA ASN A 268 -5.39 -10.77 -7.28
C ASN A 268 -4.74 -10.24 -5.99
N GLY A 269 -3.72 -9.37 -6.14
CA GLY A 269 -2.98 -8.84 -5.01
C GLY A 269 -3.82 -7.94 -4.11
N ALA A 270 -3.49 -7.92 -2.82
CA ALA A 270 -4.05 -6.94 -1.90
C ALA A 270 -3.62 -5.52 -2.27
N ALA A 271 -2.45 -5.38 -2.90
CA ALA A 271 -1.96 -4.13 -3.46
C ALA A 271 -1.31 -4.41 -4.82
N MET A 272 -1.74 -3.68 -5.83
CA MET A 272 -1.18 -3.73 -7.18
C MET A 272 -0.50 -2.39 -7.48
N SER A 273 0.57 -2.10 -6.75
CA SER A 273 1.28 -0.83 -6.83
C SER A 273 1.97 -0.66 -8.17
N PHE A 274 1.88 0.55 -8.73
CA PHE A 274 2.46 0.87 -10.04
C PHE A 274 3.97 1.15 -9.94
N GLY A 275 4.41 1.75 -8.84
CA GLY A 275 5.82 1.91 -8.53
C GLY A 275 6.28 3.36 -8.50
N ARG A 276 7.31 3.68 -9.29
CA ARG A 276 7.92 5.01 -9.41
C ARG A 276 8.34 5.23 -10.86
N VAL A 277 7.39 5.60 -11.68
CA VAL A 277 7.60 5.70 -13.13
C VAL A 277 7.68 7.14 -13.63
N SER A 278 7.24 8.12 -12.84
CA SER A 278 7.12 9.52 -13.27
C SER A 278 8.44 10.10 -13.80
N THR A 279 9.53 9.98 -13.04
CA THR A 279 10.86 10.48 -13.44
C THR A 279 11.44 9.69 -14.63
N PHE A 280 11.23 8.38 -14.68
CA PHE A 280 11.66 7.54 -15.81
C PHE A 280 10.97 7.95 -17.12
N LEU A 281 9.66 8.11 -17.09
CA LEU A 281 8.89 8.49 -18.28
C LEU A 281 9.20 9.93 -18.73
N ASP A 282 9.55 10.80 -17.80
CA ASP A 282 9.95 12.18 -18.11
C ASP A 282 11.16 12.23 -19.06
N VAL A 283 12.11 11.30 -18.90
CA VAL A 283 13.29 11.22 -19.80
C VAL A 283 12.88 11.06 -21.26
N TYR A 284 11.90 10.22 -21.55
CA TYR A 284 11.38 10.01 -22.90
C TYR A 284 10.54 11.19 -23.37
N ILE A 285 9.68 11.71 -22.49
CA ILE A 285 8.74 12.79 -22.80
C ILE A 285 9.49 14.09 -23.12
N GLU A 286 10.45 14.48 -22.29
CA GLU A 286 11.20 15.72 -22.52
C GLU A 286 12.13 15.61 -23.73
N ARG A 287 12.70 14.43 -24.01
CA ARG A 287 13.44 14.19 -25.25
C ARG A 287 12.55 14.43 -26.49
N ASP A 288 11.36 13.86 -26.51
CA ASP A 288 10.47 13.94 -27.66
C ASP A 288 9.86 15.37 -27.81
N ILE A 289 9.64 16.07 -26.70
CA ILE A 289 9.25 17.50 -26.73
C ILE A 289 10.39 18.35 -27.29
N ALA A 290 11.62 18.14 -26.85
CA ALA A 290 12.80 18.86 -27.34
C ALA A 290 13.06 18.60 -28.84
N ALA A 291 12.75 17.39 -29.31
CA ALA A 291 12.82 17.05 -30.74
C ALA A 291 11.65 17.62 -31.58
N GLY A 292 10.63 18.20 -30.94
CA GLY A 292 9.42 18.68 -31.62
C GLY A 292 8.47 17.57 -32.08
N GLU A 293 8.69 16.34 -31.60
CA GLU A 293 7.85 15.18 -31.92
C GLU A 293 6.62 15.08 -31.01
N LEU A 294 6.62 15.81 -29.87
CA LEU A 294 5.58 15.80 -28.87
C LEU A 294 5.31 17.23 -28.38
N THR A 295 4.05 17.57 -28.11
CA THR A 295 3.65 18.82 -27.44
C THR A 295 3.34 18.58 -25.98
N GLU A 296 3.35 19.63 -25.14
CA GLU A 296 2.93 19.53 -23.73
C GLU A 296 1.50 18.99 -23.58
N ALA A 297 0.58 19.40 -24.45
CA ALA A 297 -0.79 18.88 -24.44
C ALA A 297 -0.86 17.38 -24.73
N GLN A 298 -0.05 16.88 -25.66
CA GLN A 298 0.02 15.45 -25.97
C GLN A 298 0.72 14.65 -24.85
N ALA A 299 1.74 15.26 -24.21
CA ALA A 299 2.38 14.66 -23.05
C ALA A 299 1.39 14.48 -21.89
N GLN A 300 0.61 15.53 -21.59
CA GLN A 300 -0.44 15.45 -20.57
C GLN A 300 -1.53 14.44 -20.96
N GLU A 301 -1.96 14.41 -22.24
CA GLU A 301 -2.94 13.44 -22.75
C GLU A 301 -2.51 11.98 -22.51
N MET A 302 -1.25 11.63 -22.73
CA MET A 302 -0.72 10.29 -22.46
C MET A 302 -0.79 9.94 -20.98
N ILE A 303 -0.44 10.89 -20.10
CA ILE A 303 -0.49 10.65 -18.64
C ILE A 303 -1.94 10.59 -18.15
N ASP A 304 -2.83 11.43 -18.67
CA ASP A 304 -4.26 11.38 -18.36
C ASP A 304 -4.85 10.01 -18.75
N ASP A 305 -4.55 9.50 -19.96
CA ASP A 305 -5.03 8.20 -20.42
C ASP A 305 -4.44 7.04 -19.61
N LEU A 306 -3.14 7.08 -19.29
CA LEU A 306 -2.53 6.13 -18.36
C LEU A 306 -3.27 6.10 -17.02
N VAL A 307 -3.53 7.26 -16.42
CA VAL A 307 -4.25 7.35 -15.14
C VAL A 307 -5.69 6.86 -15.26
N ILE A 308 -6.39 7.10 -16.39
CA ILE A 308 -7.69 6.50 -16.65
C ILE A 308 -7.61 4.97 -16.56
N LYS A 309 -6.60 4.34 -17.18
CA LYS A 309 -6.40 2.88 -17.12
C LYS A 309 -6.15 2.40 -15.69
N LEU A 310 -5.34 3.13 -14.91
CA LEU A 310 -5.07 2.79 -13.51
C LEU A 310 -6.33 2.91 -12.63
N ARG A 311 -7.24 3.85 -12.93
CA ARG A 311 -8.51 4.05 -12.21
C ARG A 311 -9.54 2.93 -12.41
N ILE A 312 -9.38 2.08 -13.42
CA ILE A 312 -10.34 1.03 -13.76
C ILE A 312 -9.87 -0.39 -13.44
N VAL A 313 -8.75 -0.54 -12.76
CA VAL A 313 -8.33 -1.85 -12.23
C VAL A 313 -9.39 -2.35 -11.26
N ARG A 314 -9.92 -3.56 -11.49
CA ARG A 314 -10.99 -4.18 -10.71
C ARG A 314 -10.72 -5.64 -10.45
N PHE A 315 -11.02 -6.08 -9.23
CA PHE A 315 -11.07 -7.50 -8.90
C PHE A 315 -12.48 -7.90 -8.43
N LEU A 316 -12.82 -9.16 -8.59
CA LEU A 316 -14.04 -9.71 -7.99
C LEU A 316 -13.75 -9.99 -6.51
N ARG A 317 -14.42 -9.28 -5.60
CA ARG A 317 -14.30 -9.42 -4.15
C ARG A 317 -15.63 -9.87 -3.55
N THR A 318 -15.58 -10.35 -2.32
CA THR A 318 -16.80 -10.64 -1.55
C THR A 318 -17.25 -9.38 -0.79
N PRO A 319 -18.56 -9.28 -0.42
CA PRO A 319 -19.05 -8.17 0.39
C PRO A 319 -18.30 -8.02 1.74
N GLU A 320 -17.83 -9.12 2.35
CA GLU A 320 -17.05 -9.07 3.59
C GLU A 320 -15.68 -8.42 3.37
N TYR A 321 -15.06 -8.63 2.21
CA TYR A 321 -13.83 -7.94 1.83
C TYR A 321 -14.07 -6.45 1.68
N ASP A 322 -15.15 -6.08 0.97
CA ASP A 322 -15.51 -4.68 0.75
C ASP A 322 -15.81 -3.96 2.07
N GLN A 323 -16.45 -4.65 3.02
CA GLN A 323 -16.68 -4.11 4.37
C GLN A 323 -15.37 -3.91 5.15
N LEU A 324 -14.42 -4.84 5.03
CA LEU A 324 -13.13 -4.77 5.73
C LEU A 324 -12.25 -3.62 5.22
N PHE A 325 -12.27 -3.36 3.91
CA PHE A 325 -11.37 -2.42 3.25
C PHE A 325 -12.07 -1.17 2.65
N SER A 326 -13.33 -0.94 2.98
CA SER A 326 -14.12 0.21 2.51
C SER A 326 -14.29 0.24 0.99
N GLY A 327 -14.73 -0.84 0.42
CA GLY A 327 -14.94 -1.05 -1.00
C GLY A 327 -13.93 -2.02 -1.58
N ASP A 328 -13.62 -1.85 -2.88
CA ASP A 328 -12.70 -2.69 -3.64
C ASP A 328 -11.40 -1.93 -4.01
N PRO A 329 -10.59 -1.49 -3.02
CA PRO A 329 -9.35 -0.80 -3.32
C PRO A 329 -8.34 -1.79 -3.90
N THR A 330 -7.62 -1.36 -4.92
CA THR A 330 -6.54 -2.11 -5.55
C THR A 330 -5.17 -1.56 -5.19
N TRP A 331 -5.13 -0.38 -4.51
CA TRP A 331 -3.93 0.32 -4.08
C TRP A 331 -2.88 0.43 -5.20
N VAL A 332 -3.32 1.00 -6.31
CA VAL A 332 -2.46 1.33 -7.45
C VAL A 332 -1.63 2.56 -7.06
N THR A 333 -0.51 2.32 -6.38
CA THR A 333 0.31 3.41 -5.83
C THR A 333 1.39 3.81 -6.82
N GLU A 334 1.47 5.10 -7.12
CA GLU A 334 2.57 5.74 -7.85
C GLU A 334 3.32 6.69 -6.92
N SER A 335 4.63 6.51 -6.81
CA SER A 335 5.52 7.32 -5.98
C SER A 335 6.16 8.43 -6.81
N ILE A 336 6.06 9.68 -6.35
CA ILE A 336 6.42 10.88 -7.10
C ILE A 336 7.45 11.71 -6.31
N GLY A 337 8.44 12.27 -6.99
CA GLY A 337 9.44 13.14 -6.38
C GLY A 337 10.52 12.38 -5.62
N GLY A 338 10.92 12.86 -4.46
CA GLY A 338 12.09 12.39 -3.70
C GLY A 338 13.40 13.05 -4.14
N MET A 339 14.48 12.63 -3.50
CA MET A 339 15.84 13.13 -3.76
C MET A 339 16.74 12.00 -4.28
N GLY A 340 17.65 12.33 -5.16
CA GLY A 340 18.75 11.44 -5.53
C GLY A 340 19.81 11.37 -4.44
N GLU A 341 20.53 10.26 -4.35
CA GLU A 341 21.72 10.14 -3.48
C GLU A 341 22.80 11.16 -3.81
N ASP A 342 22.80 11.68 -5.04
CA ASP A 342 23.69 12.75 -5.51
C ASP A 342 23.23 14.17 -5.07
N GLY A 343 22.12 14.26 -4.36
CA GLY A 343 21.56 15.52 -3.83
C GLY A 343 20.68 16.28 -4.79
N ARG A 344 20.49 15.83 -6.05
CA ARG A 344 19.54 16.45 -6.97
C ARG A 344 18.11 16.00 -6.61
N THR A 345 17.14 16.88 -6.83
CA THR A 345 15.74 16.48 -6.71
C THR A 345 15.33 15.56 -7.86
N LEU A 346 14.52 14.54 -7.57
CA LEU A 346 13.90 13.68 -8.58
C LEU A 346 12.54 14.22 -9.06
N VAL A 347 12.19 15.43 -8.65
CA VAL A 347 11.05 16.16 -9.19
C VAL A 347 11.34 16.57 -10.63
N THR A 348 10.45 16.15 -11.53
CA THR A 348 10.49 16.48 -12.95
C THR A 348 9.15 17.10 -13.39
N LYS A 349 9.04 17.58 -14.61
CA LYS A 349 7.75 18.05 -15.14
C LYS A 349 6.67 16.97 -15.07
N ASN A 350 7.06 15.71 -15.23
CA ASN A 350 6.11 14.62 -15.16
C ASN A 350 5.56 14.39 -13.75
N SER A 351 6.28 14.79 -12.71
CA SER A 351 5.75 14.83 -11.34
C SER A 351 4.51 15.73 -11.24
N PHE A 352 4.56 16.88 -11.90
CA PHE A 352 3.42 17.80 -11.99
C PHE A 352 2.29 17.24 -12.87
N ARG A 353 2.63 16.61 -14.03
CA ARG A 353 1.62 16.03 -14.95
C ARG A 353 0.80 14.95 -14.27
N PHE A 354 1.42 14.08 -13.47
CA PHE A 354 0.68 13.07 -12.70
C PHE A 354 -0.28 13.70 -11.69
N LEU A 355 0.15 14.70 -10.94
CA LEU A 355 -0.73 15.41 -10.00
C LEU A 355 -1.84 16.18 -10.72
N ASN A 356 -1.56 16.72 -11.89
CA ASN A 356 -2.53 17.48 -12.70
C ASN A 356 -3.70 16.61 -13.20
N THR A 357 -3.52 15.30 -13.26
CA THR A 357 -4.64 14.37 -13.60
C THR A 357 -5.81 14.48 -12.63
N LEU A 358 -5.57 14.93 -11.40
CA LEU A 358 -6.62 15.18 -10.40
C LEU A 358 -7.49 16.40 -10.74
N TYR A 359 -6.97 17.32 -11.56
CA TYR A 359 -7.77 18.43 -12.13
C TYR A 359 -8.40 18.03 -13.45
N ASN A 360 -7.65 17.38 -14.36
CA ASN A 360 -8.15 17.00 -15.68
C ASN A 360 -9.26 15.95 -15.64
N LEU A 361 -9.18 15.00 -14.69
CA LEU A 361 -10.12 13.87 -14.55
C LEU A 361 -10.96 13.97 -13.26
N GLY A 362 -10.73 14.99 -12.45
CA GLY A 362 -11.30 15.11 -11.11
C GLY A 362 -10.63 14.21 -10.05
N PRO A 363 -10.88 14.50 -8.76
CA PRO A 363 -10.36 13.71 -7.64
C PRO A 363 -10.76 12.25 -7.73
N ALA A 364 -9.86 11.36 -7.34
CA ALA A 364 -10.12 9.93 -7.24
C ALA A 364 -9.19 9.29 -6.19
N PRO A 365 -9.63 8.19 -5.54
CA PRO A 365 -8.79 7.46 -4.60
C PRO A 365 -7.62 6.76 -5.27
N GLU A 366 -7.72 6.42 -6.55
CA GLU A 366 -6.70 5.71 -7.31
C GLU A 366 -6.41 6.37 -8.66
N PRO A 367 -5.13 6.32 -9.12
CA PRO A 367 -3.99 5.79 -8.40
C PRO A 367 -3.74 6.52 -7.08
N ASN A 368 -3.22 5.81 -6.06
CA ASN A 368 -2.81 6.41 -4.79
C ASN A 368 -1.50 7.19 -5.02
N LEU A 369 -1.62 8.46 -5.38
CA LEU A 369 -0.48 9.32 -5.66
C LEU A 369 0.23 9.68 -4.36
N THR A 370 1.47 9.22 -4.23
CA THR A 370 2.29 9.37 -3.03
C THR A 370 3.50 10.27 -3.35
N VAL A 371 3.56 11.42 -2.71
CA VAL A 371 4.70 12.33 -2.84
C VAL A 371 5.76 11.92 -1.82
N LEU A 372 6.95 11.54 -2.30
CA LEU A 372 8.13 11.31 -1.48
C LEU A 372 8.72 12.67 -1.13
N TRP A 373 8.19 13.26 -0.05
CA TRP A 373 8.43 14.66 0.32
C TRP A 373 9.83 14.86 0.88
N SER A 374 10.51 15.91 0.41
CA SER A 374 11.75 16.39 1.00
C SER A 374 11.66 17.87 1.34
N THR A 375 12.24 18.24 2.46
CA THR A 375 12.42 19.64 2.86
C THR A 375 13.28 20.43 1.87
N ARG A 376 14.02 19.73 1.00
CA ARG A 376 14.89 20.29 -0.05
C ARG A 376 14.19 20.48 -1.40
N PHE A 377 12.91 20.20 -1.52
CA PHE A 377 12.17 20.36 -2.77
C PHE A 377 12.14 21.82 -3.25
N PRO A 378 12.08 22.06 -4.57
CA PRO A 378 11.77 23.36 -5.14
C PRO A 378 10.43 23.91 -4.61
N GLN A 379 10.39 25.19 -4.26
CA GLN A 379 9.20 25.81 -3.65
C GLN A 379 7.96 25.72 -4.58
N GLY A 380 8.15 25.80 -5.91
CA GLY A 380 7.07 25.61 -6.87
C GLY A 380 6.36 24.28 -6.72
N PHE A 381 7.12 23.18 -6.55
CA PHE A 381 6.55 21.86 -6.36
C PHE A 381 5.89 21.70 -4.98
N LYS A 382 6.50 22.22 -3.91
CA LYS A 382 5.89 22.23 -2.57
C LYS A 382 4.52 22.92 -2.59
N ASN A 383 4.45 24.09 -3.21
CA ASN A 383 3.22 24.86 -3.32
C ASN A 383 2.16 24.12 -4.15
N PHE A 384 2.56 23.48 -5.24
CA PHE A 384 1.64 22.72 -6.08
C PHE A 384 1.08 21.51 -5.35
N CYS A 385 1.91 20.72 -4.64
CA CYS A 385 1.46 19.61 -3.82
C CYS A 385 0.47 20.07 -2.73
N ALA A 386 0.79 21.15 -2.00
CA ALA A 386 -0.09 21.71 -0.99
C ALA A 386 -1.44 22.14 -1.57
N LYS A 387 -1.43 22.82 -2.72
CA LYS A 387 -2.64 23.20 -3.47
C LYS A 387 -3.48 21.99 -3.84
N VAL A 388 -2.87 20.95 -4.42
CA VAL A 388 -3.55 19.69 -4.78
C VAL A 388 -4.18 19.03 -3.56
N SER A 389 -3.49 18.98 -2.42
CA SER A 389 -4.04 18.42 -1.18
C SER A 389 -5.26 19.22 -0.68
N ILE A 390 -5.19 20.54 -0.70
CA ILE A 390 -6.29 21.43 -0.25
C ILE A 390 -7.52 21.24 -1.17
N ASP A 391 -7.28 21.17 -2.48
CA ASP A 391 -8.35 21.12 -3.47
C ASP A 391 -9.00 19.73 -3.59
N THR A 392 -8.24 18.64 -3.32
CA THR A 392 -8.68 17.30 -3.72
C THR A 392 -8.67 16.26 -2.60
N SER A 393 -7.84 16.42 -1.57
CA SER A 393 -7.54 15.41 -0.54
C SER A 393 -7.16 14.03 -1.14
N ALA A 394 -6.59 13.99 -2.35
CA ALA A 394 -6.34 12.76 -3.10
C ALA A 394 -4.88 12.27 -3.07
N ILE A 395 -3.96 13.04 -2.48
CA ILE A 395 -2.54 12.67 -2.39
C ILE A 395 -2.09 12.49 -0.94
N GLN A 396 -0.98 11.78 -0.77
CA GLN A 396 -0.33 11.58 0.53
C GLN A 396 1.16 11.90 0.44
N TYR A 397 1.80 11.99 1.60
CA TYR A 397 3.21 12.33 1.73
C TYR A 397 3.95 11.30 2.55
N GLU A 398 5.13 10.91 2.07
CA GLU A 398 6.13 10.11 2.78
C GLU A 398 7.40 10.94 2.95
N ASN A 399 8.05 10.84 4.09
CA ASN A 399 9.24 11.62 4.40
C ASN A 399 10.48 11.02 3.73
N ASP A 400 10.85 11.51 2.56
CA ASP A 400 12.01 11.03 1.81
C ASP A 400 13.33 11.34 2.54
N ASP A 401 13.41 12.46 3.27
CA ASP A 401 14.61 12.80 4.05
C ASP A 401 14.91 11.76 5.15
N LEU A 402 13.86 11.11 5.70
CA LEU A 402 13.97 10.01 6.63
C LEU A 402 14.24 8.67 5.93
N MET A 403 13.64 8.45 4.75
CA MET A 403 13.62 7.16 4.07
C MET A 403 14.82 6.91 3.17
N LEU A 404 15.34 7.95 2.51
CA LEU A 404 16.46 7.85 1.58
C LEU A 404 17.69 7.11 2.16
N PRO A 405 18.12 7.35 3.40
CA PRO A 405 19.24 6.62 4.00
C PRO A 405 19.01 5.10 4.15
N TYR A 406 17.73 4.66 4.26
CA TYR A 406 17.39 3.24 4.39
C TYR A 406 17.24 2.54 3.04
N TRP A 407 16.64 3.22 2.07
CA TRP A 407 16.13 2.59 0.86
C TRP A 407 16.91 2.99 -0.40
N GLY A 408 17.78 4.03 -0.34
CA GLY A 408 18.39 4.63 -1.53
C GLY A 408 17.36 5.48 -2.30
N ASP A 409 17.69 5.87 -3.51
CA ASP A 409 16.89 6.79 -4.32
C ASP A 409 15.97 6.10 -5.36
N ASP A 410 15.97 4.76 -5.42
CA ASP A 410 15.10 3.98 -6.33
C ASP A 410 14.18 3.03 -5.57
N TYR A 411 13.41 3.58 -4.64
CA TYR A 411 12.32 2.90 -3.95
C TYR A 411 10.98 3.49 -4.35
N GLY A 412 9.93 2.71 -4.16
CA GLY A 412 8.54 3.12 -4.28
C GLY A 412 7.74 2.68 -3.07
N ILE A 413 6.51 3.16 -2.96
CA ILE A 413 5.60 2.78 -1.90
C ILE A 413 4.68 1.67 -2.40
N ALA A 414 4.73 0.54 -1.71
CA ALA A 414 3.80 -0.55 -1.93
C ALA A 414 2.55 -0.34 -1.08
N CYS A 415 1.38 -0.42 -1.72
CA CYS A 415 0.08 -0.27 -1.04
C CYS A 415 -0.10 1.15 -0.48
N CYS A 416 0.03 1.29 0.83
CA CYS A 416 -0.30 2.50 1.58
C CYS A 416 0.96 3.28 1.98
N VAL A 417 1.90 2.62 2.67
CA VAL A 417 3.02 3.29 3.35
C VAL A 417 4.33 2.47 3.33
N SER A 418 4.37 1.30 2.71
CA SER A 418 5.53 0.41 2.78
C SER A 418 6.58 0.74 1.73
N ALA A 419 7.74 1.18 2.14
CA ALA A 419 8.86 1.39 1.22
C ALA A 419 9.41 0.06 0.69
N MET A 420 9.78 0.06 -0.60
CA MET A 420 10.30 -1.12 -1.28
C MET A 420 11.25 -0.72 -2.41
N LYS A 421 12.46 -1.29 -2.43
CA LYS A 421 13.40 -1.12 -3.56
C LYS A 421 12.82 -1.76 -4.81
N ILE A 422 12.57 -0.96 -5.85
CA ILE A 422 11.88 -1.41 -7.06
C ILE A 422 12.74 -2.41 -7.83
N GLY A 423 12.15 -3.56 -8.15
CA GLY A 423 12.84 -4.64 -8.86
C GLY A 423 13.94 -5.35 -8.07
N LYS A 424 14.14 -5.03 -6.78
CA LYS A 424 15.18 -5.62 -5.90
C LYS A 424 14.63 -6.21 -4.62
N GLN A 425 13.38 -5.91 -4.29
CA GLN A 425 12.74 -6.33 -3.06
C GLN A 425 11.31 -6.80 -3.32
N MET A 426 10.89 -7.83 -2.61
CA MET A 426 9.50 -8.22 -2.48
C MET A 426 9.11 -8.30 -1.01
N GLN A 427 7.84 -8.10 -0.70
CA GLN A 427 7.34 -8.20 0.65
C GLN A 427 6.29 -9.31 0.78
N PHE A 428 6.51 -10.19 1.73
CA PHE A 428 5.48 -11.09 2.22
C PHE A 428 4.45 -10.28 3.01
N PHE A 429 3.30 -10.03 2.39
CA PHE A 429 2.25 -9.18 2.95
C PHE A 429 1.73 -9.75 4.26
N GLY A 430 1.61 -8.90 5.27
CA GLY A 430 1.18 -9.29 6.61
C GLY A 430 -0.29 -9.01 6.90
N ALA A 431 -0.60 -9.16 8.16
CA ALA A 431 -1.87 -8.87 8.77
C ALA A 431 -1.69 -7.79 9.85
N ARG A 432 -2.56 -7.77 10.85
CA ARG A 432 -2.44 -6.86 12.01
C ARG A 432 -2.67 -7.63 13.29
N ALA A 433 -1.71 -7.53 14.21
CA ALA A 433 -1.85 -7.96 15.59
C ALA A 433 -2.52 -6.85 16.41
N ASN A 434 -3.66 -7.14 17.04
CA ASN A 434 -4.41 -6.18 17.84
C ASN A 434 -3.86 -6.13 19.26
N LEU A 435 -3.00 -5.16 19.55
CA LEU A 435 -2.34 -5.03 20.87
C LEU A 435 -3.32 -4.68 22.00
N ALA A 436 -4.35 -3.88 21.71
CA ALA A 436 -5.37 -3.58 22.70
C ALA A 436 -6.14 -4.83 23.12
N LYS A 437 -6.50 -5.70 22.18
CA LYS A 437 -7.17 -6.98 22.47
C LYS A 437 -6.23 -7.96 23.16
N ALA A 438 -4.96 -8.00 22.81
CA ALA A 438 -3.95 -8.80 23.51
C ALA A 438 -3.81 -8.40 24.99
N MET A 439 -3.92 -7.08 25.29
CA MET A 439 -3.96 -6.60 26.68
C MET A 439 -5.19 -7.13 27.43
N LEU A 440 -6.37 -7.14 26.81
CA LEU A 440 -7.58 -7.70 27.41
C LEU A 440 -7.45 -9.22 27.63
N TYR A 441 -6.74 -9.94 26.75
CA TYR A 441 -6.41 -11.36 26.96
C TYR A 441 -5.43 -11.55 28.14
N ALA A 442 -4.46 -10.65 28.31
CA ALA A 442 -3.57 -10.69 29.46
C ALA A 442 -4.33 -10.51 30.79
N ILE A 443 -5.33 -9.63 30.80
CA ILE A 443 -6.21 -9.41 31.96
C ILE A 443 -7.10 -10.65 32.23
N ASN A 444 -7.61 -11.29 31.16
CA ASN A 444 -8.57 -12.39 31.26
C ASN A 444 -7.96 -13.79 31.15
N GLY A 445 -6.63 -13.94 31.30
CA GLY A 445 -5.96 -15.24 31.25
C GLY A 445 -6.09 -15.98 29.91
N GLY A 446 -6.02 -15.24 28.79
CA GLY A 446 -6.13 -15.77 27.44
C GLY A 446 -7.54 -15.99 26.92
N ARG A 447 -8.57 -15.61 27.68
CA ARG A 447 -9.97 -15.67 27.26
C ARG A 447 -10.39 -14.41 26.52
N ASP A 448 -11.14 -14.60 25.46
CA ASP A 448 -11.75 -13.51 24.69
C ASP A 448 -12.83 -12.80 25.52
N GLU A 449 -12.69 -11.51 25.73
CA GLU A 449 -13.51 -10.71 26.61
C GLU A 449 -14.97 -10.56 26.13
N LYS A 450 -15.25 -10.86 24.86
CA LYS A 450 -16.59 -10.77 24.28
C LYS A 450 -17.31 -12.10 24.23
N SER A 451 -16.61 -13.17 23.86
CA SER A 451 -17.22 -14.50 23.68
C SER A 451 -16.95 -15.45 24.85
N GLY A 452 -16.05 -15.09 25.76
CA GLY A 452 -15.61 -15.96 26.84
C GLY A 452 -14.73 -17.15 26.41
N ALA A 453 -14.52 -17.33 25.10
CA ALA A 453 -13.74 -18.45 24.55
C ALA A 453 -12.27 -18.37 24.94
N LEU A 454 -11.67 -19.49 25.31
CA LEU A 454 -10.24 -19.56 25.54
C LEU A 454 -9.49 -19.58 24.18
N VAL A 455 -8.71 -18.53 23.92
CA VAL A 455 -7.95 -18.34 22.67
C VAL A 455 -6.45 -18.60 22.91
N ALA A 456 -5.89 -18.00 23.96
CA ALA A 456 -4.51 -18.20 24.36
C ALA A 456 -4.42 -19.12 25.57
N HIS A 457 -3.77 -20.26 25.43
CA HIS A 457 -3.67 -21.27 26.48
C HIS A 457 -2.45 -21.05 27.38
N GLY A 458 -2.58 -21.39 28.68
CA GLY A 458 -1.47 -21.34 29.63
C GLY A 458 -1.25 -19.97 30.28
N PHE A 459 -2.26 -19.13 30.32
CA PHE A 459 -2.23 -17.83 30.99
C PHE A 459 -3.20 -17.78 32.16
N GLU A 460 -2.79 -17.10 33.23
CA GLU A 460 -3.59 -16.89 34.43
C GLU A 460 -4.22 -15.48 34.39
N PRO A 461 -5.50 -15.33 34.71
CA PRO A 461 -6.17 -14.04 34.73
C PRO A 461 -5.65 -13.15 35.88
N ILE A 462 -5.91 -11.85 35.78
CA ILE A 462 -5.78 -10.89 36.88
C ILE A 462 -7.04 -11.03 37.75
N THR A 463 -6.86 -11.22 39.06
CA THR A 463 -7.96 -11.42 40.00
C THR A 463 -8.21 -10.23 40.93
N SER A 464 -7.31 -9.24 40.97
CA SER A 464 -7.46 -8.01 41.73
C SER A 464 -8.60 -7.15 41.23
N ASP A 465 -9.26 -6.39 42.10
CA ASP A 465 -10.34 -5.46 41.73
C ASP A 465 -9.83 -4.16 41.13
N VAL A 466 -8.59 -3.82 41.41
CA VAL A 466 -7.89 -2.64 40.87
C VAL A 466 -6.75 -3.12 39.99
N LEU A 467 -6.76 -2.69 38.72
CA LEU A 467 -5.72 -2.99 37.78
C LEU A 467 -4.50 -2.12 38.05
N THR A 468 -3.37 -2.75 38.37
CA THR A 468 -2.10 -2.04 38.59
C THR A 468 -1.14 -2.27 37.42
N TYR A 469 -0.26 -1.30 37.19
CA TYR A 469 0.74 -1.38 36.13
C TYR A 469 1.73 -2.57 36.35
N ASP A 470 2.16 -2.77 37.60
CA ASP A 470 3.11 -3.83 37.95
C ASP A 470 2.52 -5.23 37.80
N GLU A 471 1.20 -5.42 37.98
CA GLU A 471 0.53 -6.70 37.76
C GLU A 471 0.23 -6.96 36.28
N LEU A 472 -0.15 -5.91 35.54
CA LEU A 472 -0.51 -6.04 34.11
C LEU A 472 0.69 -6.29 33.23
N MET A 473 1.78 -5.53 33.40
CA MET A 473 2.89 -5.50 32.45
C MET A 473 3.54 -6.88 32.24
N PRO A 474 3.91 -7.67 33.26
CA PRO A 474 4.51 -8.97 33.02
C PRO A 474 3.60 -9.95 32.30
N LYS A 475 2.26 -9.85 32.52
CA LYS A 475 1.27 -10.69 31.84
C LYS A 475 1.06 -10.26 30.40
N PHE A 476 1.06 -8.94 30.17
CA PHE A 476 0.92 -8.38 28.82
C PHE A 476 2.14 -8.65 27.96
N GLU A 477 3.35 -8.54 28.48
CA GLU A 477 4.57 -8.92 27.76
C GLU A 477 4.55 -10.38 27.31
N LYS A 478 4.20 -11.33 28.21
CA LYS A 478 4.04 -12.74 27.84
C LYS A 478 2.95 -12.97 26.80
N MET A 479 1.87 -12.19 26.87
CA MET A 479 0.79 -12.28 25.89
C MET A 479 1.26 -11.78 24.51
N MET A 480 2.08 -10.72 24.46
CA MET A 480 2.71 -10.26 23.23
C MET A 480 3.69 -11.27 22.65
N ASP A 481 4.46 -12.00 23.48
CA ASP A 481 5.34 -13.09 23.02
C ASP A 481 4.54 -14.20 22.34
N TRP A 482 3.44 -14.64 22.96
CA TRP A 482 2.54 -15.63 22.37
C TRP A 482 1.91 -15.14 21.06
N LEU A 483 1.46 -13.88 21.03
CA LEU A 483 0.84 -13.29 19.86
C LEU A 483 1.85 -13.19 18.71
N ALA A 484 3.08 -12.76 18.97
CA ALA A 484 4.14 -12.68 17.98
C ALA A 484 4.45 -14.05 17.37
N ALA A 485 4.58 -15.08 18.21
CA ALA A 485 4.83 -16.46 17.77
C ALA A 485 3.70 -17.02 16.90
N THR A 486 2.45 -16.83 17.30
CA THR A 486 1.27 -17.31 16.54
C THR A 486 1.12 -16.54 15.22
N TYR A 487 1.39 -15.25 15.25
CA TYR A 487 1.33 -14.39 14.07
C TYR A 487 2.36 -14.80 13.00
N VAL A 488 3.62 -14.98 13.37
CA VAL A 488 4.68 -15.41 12.44
C VAL A 488 4.40 -16.82 11.90
N LYS A 489 3.88 -17.75 12.71
CA LYS A 489 3.43 -19.08 12.23
C LYS A 489 2.39 -18.95 11.12
N ALA A 490 1.38 -18.10 11.31
CA ALA A 490 0.32 -17.90 10.33
C ALA A 490 0.87 -17.33 9.01
N LEU A 491 1.77 -16.32 9.08
CA LEU A 491 2.38 -15.72 7.90
C LEU A 491 3.28 -16.70 7.14
N ASN A 492 4.08 -17.51 7.85
CA ASN A 492 4.90 -18.55 7.21
C ASN A 492 4.03 -19.55 6.41
N CYS A 493 2.90 -19.99 6.98
CA CYS A 493 1.95 -20.86 6.27
C CYS A 493 1.42 -20.21 5.00
N ILE A 494 0.99 -18.97 5.08
CA ILE A 494 0.39 -18.24 3.97
C ILE A 494 1.41 -18.10 2.83
N HIS A 495 2.62 -17.64 3.12
CA HIS A 495 3.61 -17.32 2.09
C HIS A 495 4.23 -18.55 1.46
N TYR A 496 4.34 -19.65 2.21
CA TYR A 496 4.67 -20.95 1.64
C TYR A 496 3.61 -21.38 0.60
N MET A 497 2.33 -21.20 0.92
CA MET A 497 1.25 -21.61 0.02
C MET A 497 1.10 -20.67 -1.19
N HIS A 498 1.43 -19.38 -1.04
CA HIS A 498 1.52 -18.46 -2.18
C HIS A 498 2.60 -18.90 -3.17
N ASP A 499 3.82 -19.14 -2.73
CA ASP A 499 4.89 -19.59 -3.61
C ASP A 499 4.57 -20.91 -4.30
N LYS A 500 3.82 -21.79 -3.61
CA LYS A 500 3.49 -23.10 -4.13
C LYS A 500 2.35 -23.11 -5.16
N TYR A 501 1.34 -22.25 -4.98
CA TYR A 501 0.08 -22.33 -5.75
C TYR A 501 -0.28 -21.05 -6.49
N ALA A 502 0.38 -19.95 -6.20
CA ALA A 502 0.05 -18.61 -6.74
C ALA A 502 1.30 -17.74 -6.91
N TYR A 503 2.39 -18.32 -7.43
CA TYR A 503 3.65 -17.62 -7.70
C TYR A 503 3.42 -16.47 -8.71
N GLU A 504 3.96 -15.30 -8.41
CA GLU A 504 3.80 -14.07 -9.17
C GLU A 504 4.83 -13.96 -10.29
N ARG A 505 4.63 -14.73 -11.36
CA ARG A 505 5.59 -14.99 -12.44
C ARG A 505 6.10 -13.73 -13.14
N ILE A 506 5.19 -12.86 -13.58
CA ILE A 506 5.58 -11.68 -14.36
C ILE A 506 6.21 -10.60 -13.48
N GLU A 507 5.71 -10.37 -12.28
CA GLU A 507 6.33 -9.41 -11.38
C GLU A 507 7.74 -9.84 -11.01
N MET A 508 7.93 -11.12 -10.72
CA MET A 508 9.25 -11.68 -10.37
C MET A 508 10.20 -11.75 -11.57
N ALA A 509 9.69 -11.88 -12.80
CA ALA A 509 10.50 -11.76 -14.01
C ALA A 509 11.11 -10.35 -14.18
N LEU A 510 10.49 -9.34 -13.56
CA LEU A 510 10.92 -7.94 -13.56
C LEU A 510 11.71 -7.54 -12.30
N HIS A 511 12.30 -8.52 -11.61
CA HIS A 511 13.18 -8.32 -10.46
C HIS A 511 14.62 -8.76 -10.77
N ASP A 512 15.54 -8.35 -9.92
CA ASP A 512 16.90 -8.89 -9.94
C ASP A 512 16.89 -10.37 -9.52
N ARG A 513 17.97 -11.09 -9.79
CA ARG A 513 18.15 -12.48 -9.39
C ARG A 513 18.06 -12.64 -7.86
N ASP A 514 18.86 -11.86 -7.17
CA ASP A 514 18.99 -11.92 -5.71
C ASP A 514 18.11 -10.82 -5.11
N ILE A 515 16.94 -11.22 -4.62
CA ILE A 515 15.95 -10.30 -4.08
C ILE A 515 15.99 -10.27 -2.56
N ILE A 516 15.79 -9.09 -1.99
CA ILE A 516 15.53 -8.92 -0.56
C ILE A 516 14.07 -9.33 -0.32
N ARG A 517 13.87 -10.30 0.60
CA ARG A 517 12.53 -10.69 1.06
C ARG A 517 12.28 -10.09 2.43
N THR A 518 11.17 -9.38 2.58
CA THR A 518 10.70 -8.88 3.87
C THR A 518 9.38 -9.53 4.25
N MET A 519 9.08 -9.63 5.54
CA MET A 519 7.80 -10.13 6.06
C MET A 519 7.16 -9.04 6.91
N ALA A 520 6.02 -8.53 6.46
CA ALA A 520 5.31 -7.46 7.14
C ALA A 520 4.53 -7.97 8.36
N CYS A 521 4.80 -7.43 9.54
CA CYS A 521 4.17 -7.81 10.80
C CYS A 521 3.48 -6.60 11.44
N GLY A 522 2.33 -6.18 10.88
CA GLY A 522 1.63 -4.97 11.31
C GLY A 522 0.99 -5.07 12.69
N ILE A 523 0.86 -3.93 13.36
CA ILE A 523 0.11 -3.77 14.62
C ILE A 523 -1.11 -2.87 14.44
N ALA A 524 -2.12 -3.09 15.27
CA ALA A 524 -3.32 -2.26 15.39
C ALA A 524 -3.61 -1.94 16.85
N GLY A 525 -4.30 -0.82 17.08
CA GLY A 525 -4.71 -0.40 18.41
C GLY A 525 -3.60 0.22 19.25
N LEU A 526 -2.58 0.80 18.61
CA LEU A 526 -1.46 1.45 19.31
C LEU A 526 -1.94 2.50 20.30
N SER A 527 -2.75 3.47 19.85
CA SER A 527 -3.27 4.55 20.69
C SER A 527 -4.16 4.05 21.83
N VAL A 528 -5.00 3.05 21.57
CA VAL A 528 -5.86 2.42 22.60
C VAL A 528 -5.03 1.72 23.65
N ALA A 529 -4.00 0.96 23.24
CA ALA A 529 -3.09 0.27 24.16
C ALA A 529 -2.24 1.27 24.96
N ALA A 530 -1.71 2.31 24.31
CA ALA A 530 -0.93 3.34 24.97
C ALA A 530 -1.75 4.12 26.02
N ASP A 531 -2.96 4.56 25.64
CA ASP A 531 -3.87 5.27 26.53
C ASP A 531 -4.34 4.37 27.69
N SER A 532 -4.58 3.07 27.43
CA SER A 532 -4.96 2.10 28.46
C SER A 532 -3.84 1.89 29.48
N LEU A 533 -2.60 1.73 29.03
CA LEU A 533 -1.42 1.64 29.92
C LEU A 533 -1.19 2.95 30.66
N SER A 534 -1.42 4.09 30.02
CA SER A 534 -1.35 5.41 30.65
C SER A 534 -2.40 5.55 31.78
N ALA A 535 -3.64 5.14 31.52
CA ALA A 535 -4.71 5.15 32.52
C ALA A 535 -4.37 4.25 33.71
N VAL A 536 -3.88 3.05 33.47
CA VAL A 536 -3.44 2.11 34.55
C VAL A 536 -2.24 2.65 35.34
N LYS A 537 -1.34 3.41 34.70
CA LYS A 537 -0.14 3.96 35.32
C LYS A 537 -0.40 5.24 36.14
N PHE A 538 -1.28 6.12 35.64
CA PHE A 538 -1.42 7.49 36.18
C PHE A 538 -2.78 7.75 36.84
N ALA A 539 -3.78 6.90 36.63
CA ALA A 539 -5.07 6.95 37.30
C ALA A 539 -5.33 5.66 38.09
N LYS A 540 -6.51 5.51 38.66
CA LYS A 540 -6.93 4.28 39.31
C LYS A 540 -8.03 3.61 38.52
N VAL A 541 -7.73 2.42 37.99
CA VAL A 541 -8.62 1.65 37.11
C VAL A 541 -9.23 0.47 37.88
N HIS A 542 -10.53 0.52 38.12
CA HIS A 542 -11.30 -0.58 38.73
C HIS A 542 -11.80 -1.52 37.65
N ILE A 543 -11.64 -2.83 37.88
CA ILE A 543 -12.13 -3.88 36.98
C ILE A 543 -13.56 -4.25 37.33
N ILE A 544 -14.44 -4.25 36.35
CA ILE A 544 -15.84 -4.74 36.45
C ILE A 544 -15.92 -6.08 35.75
N ARG A 545 -16.31 -7.13 36.48
CA ARG A 545 -16.44 -8.50 35.98
C ARG A 545 -17.88 -8.92 35.81
N ASN A 546 -18.09 -9.80 34.81
CA ASN A 546 -19.38 -10.48 34.66
C ASN A 546 -19.49 -11.71 35.59
N GLU A 547 -20.61 -12.43 35.51
CA GLU A 547 -20.88 -13.62 36.34
C GLU A 547 -19.89 -14.76 36.12
N GLU A 548 -19.20 -14.80 34.95
CA GLU A 548 -18.17 -15.79 34.61
C GLU A 548 -16.76 -15.37 35.07
N GLY A 549 -16.66 -14.23 35.77
CA GLY A 549 -15.41 -13.66 36.25
C GLY A 549 -14.54 -12.96 35.17
N LEU A 550 -15.06 -12.76 33.95
CA LEU A 550 -14.37 -12.02 32.91
C LEU A 550 -14.40 -10.52 33.20
N ALA A 551 -13.28 -9.86 33.07
CA ALA A 551 -13.18 -8.40 33.03
C ALA A 551 -13.83 -7.90 31.74
N VAL A 552 -14.97 -7.22 31.87
CA VAL A 552 -15.79 -6.76 30.73
C VAL A 552 -15.96 -5.24 30.69
N ASP A 553 -15.64 -4.55 31.79
CA ASP A 553 -15.67 -3.08 31.84
C ASP A 553 -14.68 -2.53 32.87
N TYR A 554 -14.43 -1.22 32.81
CA TYR A 554 -13.47 -0.52 33.66
C TYR A 554 -14.02 0.82 34.10
N LYS A 555 -13.83 1.14 35.40
CA LYS A 555 -14.12 2.46 35.97
C LYS A 555 -12.81 3.15 36.28
N ILE A 556 -12.59 4.33 35.70
CA ILE A 556 -11.39 5.13 35.88
C ILE A 556 -11.68 6.24 36.90
N GLU A 557 -10.79 6.37 37.89
CA GLU A 557 -10.81 7.45 38.88
C GLU A 557 -9.50 8.25 38.74
N GLY A 558 -9.65 9.56 38.48
CA GLY A 558 -8.53 10.47 38.19
C GLY A 558 -8.26 10.67 36.70
N ASP A 559 -7.30 11.53 36.40
CA ASP A 559 -6.90 11.90 35.04
C ASP A 559 -5.61 11.18 34.65
N TYR A 560 -5.45 10.94 33.36
CA TYR A 560 -4.24 10.36 32.77
C TYR A 560 -3.86 11.09 31.48
N PRO A 561 -2.56 11.15 31.11
CA PRO A 561 -2.13 11.72 29.84
C PRO A 561 -2.60 10.86 28.68
N ALA A 562 -3.24 11.49 27.68
CA ALA A 562 -3.68 10.83 26.44
C ALA A 562 -2.70 11.11 25.30
N TYR A 563 -2.44 10.09 24.49
CA TYR A 563 -1.58 10.12 23.32
C TYR A 563 -2.08 11.14 22.28
N GLY A 564 -1.14 11.83 21.61
CA GLY A 564 -1.46 12.85 20.60
C GLY A 564 -1.44 14.29 21.11
N ASN A 565 -0.87 14.54 22.29
CA ASN A 565 -0.77 15.86 22.90
C ASN A 565 0.67 16.31 23.17
N ASN A 566 1.65 15.65 22.54
CA ASN A 566 3.08 15.87 22.79
C ASN A 566 3.42 15.78 24.29
N ASP A 567 2.99 14.70 24.92
CA ASP A 567 3.23 14.41 26.33
C ASP A 567 4.06 13.13 26.46
N ASP A 568 5.32 13.27 26.81
CA ASP A 568 6.29 12.16 26.87
C ASP A 568 5.84 11.03 27.80
N ARG A 569 5.03 11.30 28.83
CA ARG A 569 4.53 10.27 29.76
C ARG A 569 3.74 9.16 29.05
N VAL A 570 3.01 9.48 28.00
CA VAL A 570 2.22 8.51 27.22
C VAL A 570 2.87 8.25 25.85
N ASP A 571 3.54 9.23 25.25
CA ASP A 571 4.23 9.05 23.98
C ASP A 571 5.34 7.99 24.10
N ASP A 572 6.10 7.97 25.22
CA ASP A 572 7.09 6.93 25.52
C ASP A 572 6.48 5.53 25.65
N ILE A 573 5.23 5.42 26.11
CA ILE A 573 4.52 4.14 26.14
C ILE A 573 4.22 3.67 24.70
N ALA A 574 3.81 4.57 23.81
CA ALA A 574 3.55 4.24 22.40
C ALA A 574 4.86 3.83 21.68
N VAL A 575 5.96 4.52 21.95
CA VAL A 575 7.30 4.16 21.47
C VAL A 575 7.68 2.76 21.95
N TRP A 576 7.56 2.50 23.25
CA TRP A 576 7.86 1.20 23.84
C TRP A 576 7.02 0.07 23.25
N LEU A 577 5.72 0.27 23.05
CA LEU A 577 4.83 -0.72 22.42
C LEU A 577 5.32 -1.10 21.02
N THR A 578 5.71 -0.11 20.23
CA THR A 578 6.20 -0.30 18.86
C THR A 578 7.52 -1.07 18.84
N GLN A 579 8.48 -0.70 19.67
CA GLN A 579 9.78 -1.36 19.80
C GLN A 579 9.64 -2.78 20.36
N SER A 580 8.98 -2.93 21.51
CA SER A 580 8.84 -4.20 22.21
C SER A 580 8.17 -5.26 21.36
N PHE A 581 7.10 -4.94 20.63
CA PHE A 581 6.45 -5.94 19.78
C PHE A 581 7.33 -6.33 18.58
N MET A 582 8.06 -5.38 17.98
CA MET A 582 9.02 -5.69 16.92
C MET A 582 10.16 -6.60 17.41
N ASP A 583 10.68 -6.36 18.61
CA ASP A 583 11.71 -7.22 19.20
C ASP A 583 11.22 -8.65 19.43
N LYS A 584 9.95 -8.81 19.87
CA LYS A 584 9.31 -10.12 20.04
C LYS A 584 9.08 -10.82 18.69
N ILE A 585 8.78 -10.09 17.63
CA ILE A 585 8.73 -10.62 16.25
C ILE A 585 10.13 -11.07 15.82
N LYS A 586 11.16 -10.22 15.95
CA LYS A 586 12.54 -10.56 15.57
C LYS A 586 13.10 -11.77 16.32
N ALA A 587 12.65 -12.00 17.54
CA ALA A 587 13.04 -13.15 18.35
C ALA A 587 12.47 -14.50 17.87
N GLN A 588 11.58 -14.52 16.88
CA GLN A 588 11.04 -15.77 16.35
C GLN A 588 12.10 -16.56 15.58
N PRO A 589 12.15 -17.89 15.75
CA PRO A 589 13.28 -18.70 15.28
C PRO A 589 13.32 -18.92 13.76
N TYR A 590 12.22 -18.66 13.06
CA TYR A 590 12.11 -18.97 11.63
C TYR A 590 11.17 -18.02 10.89
N PHE A 591 11.65 -17.52 9.76
CA PHE A 591 10.88 -16.79 8.76
C PHE A 591 11.01 -17.49 7.42
N TYR A 592 9.90 -17.66 6.73
CA TYR A 592 9.86 -18.34 5.44
C TYR A 592 10.84 -17.71 4.43
N ARG A 593 11.69 -18.55 3.81
CA ARG A 593 12.76 -18.15 2.86
C ARG A 593 13.67 -17.05 3.42
N ASP A 594 14.02 -17.12 4.69
CA ASP A 594 14.92 -16.18 5.38
C ASP A 594 14.51 -14.72 5.25
N SER A 595 13.19 -14.47 5.11
CA SER A 595 12.66 -13.12 5.00
C SER A 595 12.93 -12.30 6.26
N LYS A 596 13.25 -11.03 6.07
CA LYS A 596 13.52 -10.10 7.17
C LYS A 596 12.20 -9.53 7.69
N PRO A 597 11.89 -9.67 8.99
CA PRO A 597 10.66 -9.11 9.52
C PRO A 597 10.69 -7.57 9.53
N THR A 598 9.58 -6.98 9.15
CA THR A 598 9.29 -5.55 9.27
C THR A 598 7.99 -5.34 10.02
N GLN A 599 7.76 -4.16 10.56
CA GLN A 599 6.52 -3.83 11.24
C GLN A 599 5.89 -2.57 10.64
N SER A 600 4.56 -2.52 10.65
CA SER A 600 3.80 -1.30 10.34
C SER A 600 2.86 -0.92 11.47
N VAL A 601 2.67 0.39 11.64
CA VAL A 601 1.62 0.97 12.48
C VAL A 601 0.53 1.49 11.53
N LEU A 602 -0.34 0.57 11.10
CA LEU A 602 -1.34 0.83 10.06
C LEU A 602 -2.56 -0.06 10.25
N THR A 603 -3.77 0.51 10.29
CA THR A 603 -5.03 -0.24 10.41
C THR A 603 -5.83 -0.35 9.12
N ILE A 604 -5.43 0.39 8.08
CA ILE A 604 -6.25 0.56 6.87
C ILE A 604 -7.62 1.13 7.29
N THR A 605 -8.73 0.71 6.73
CA THR A 605 -10.10 1.05 7.18
C THR A 605 -10.70 0.01 8.12
N SER A 606 -9.90 -0.95 8.55
CA SER A 606 -10.34 -2.01 9.48
C SER A 606 -10.52 -1.52 10.92
N ASN A 607 -10.26 -0.24 11.20
CA ASN A 607 -10.42 0.37 12.52
C ASN A 607 -11.83 0.17 13.10
N VAL A 608 -12.88 0.25 12.27
CA VAL A 608 -14.26 -0.06 12.64
C VAL A 608 -14.41 -1.54 13.04
N VAL A 609 -13.84 -2.44 12.27
CA VAL A 609 -13.87 -3.88 12.54
C VAL A 609 -13.11 -4.22 13.83
N TYR A 610 -11.95 -3.59 14.09
CA TYR A 610 -11.23 -3.75 15.35
C TYR A 610 -12.09 -3.29 16.54
N GLY A 611 -12.74 -2.14 16.42
CA GLY A 611 -13.63 -1.64 17.45
C GLY A 611 -14.78 -2.61 17.78
N LYS A 612 -15.42 -3.16 16.73
CA LYS A 612 -16.50 -4.16 16.88
C LYS A 612 -16.04 -5.45 17.54
N LYS A 613 -14.82 -5.89 17.26
CA LYS A 613 -14.25 -7.15 17.78
C LYS A 613 -13.59 -6.99 19.15
N THR A 614 -13.38 -5.77 19.65
CA THR A 614 -12.71 -5.50 20.93
C THR A 614 -13.71 -4.99 21.96
N GLY A 615 -13.68 -5.55 23.17
CA GLY A 615 -14.50 -5.15 24.31
C GLY A 615 -14.14 -3.75 24.85
N ASN A 616 -14.71 -3.35 25.99
CA ASN A 616 -14.32 -2.13 26.69
C ASN A 616 -12.86 -2.19 27.09
N THR A 617 -12.15 -1.05 27.08
CA THR A 617 -10.72 -0.98 27.36
C THR A 617 -10.42 -0.07 28.56
N PRO A 618 -9.30 -0.27 29.26
CA PRO A 618 -8.98 0.48 30.50
C PRO A 618 -8.85 1.99 30.34
N ASP A 619 -8.72 2.50 29.09
CA ASP A 619 -8.73 3.94 28.75
C ASP A 619 -10.12 4.54 28.64
N GLY A 620 -11.18 3.75 28.86
CA GLY A 620 -12.57 4.16 28.78
C GLY A 620 -13.23 4.06 27.41
N ARG A 621 -12.51 3.56 26.36
CA ARG A 621 -13.13 3.26 25.06
C ARG A 621 -14.18 2.14 25.21
N ARG A 622 -15.33 2.32 24.62
CA ARG A 622 -16.44 1.37 24.69
C ARG A 622 -16.39 0.32 23.58
N ALA A 623 -16.92 -0.87 23.87
CA ALA A 623 -17.08 -1.93 22.87
C ALA A 623 -17.91 -1.44 21.68
N GLY A 624 -17.41 -1.65 20.48
CA GLY A 624 -18.04 -1.17 19.24
C GLY A 624 -17.53 0.20 18.76
N GLU A 625 -16.95 1.03 19.63
CA GLU A 625 -16.30 2.26 19.17
C GLU A 625 -15.11 1.93 18.29
N PRO A 626 -15.00 2.54 17.09
CA PRO A 626 -13.85 2.34 16.20
C PRO A 626 -12.53 2.66 16.90
N PHE A 627 -11.46 1.94 16.51
CA PHE A 627 -10.11 2.39 16.81
C PHE A 627 -9.76 3.61 15.97
N SER A 628 -8.83 4.43 16.41
CA SER A 628 -8.23 5.40 15.51
C SER A 628 -7.34 4.70 14.48
N PRO A 629 -7.26 5.22 13.23
CA PRO A 629 -6.50 4.57 12.18
C PRO A 629 -5.00 4.73 12.39
N GLY A 630 -4.25 3.64 12.22
CA GLY A 630 -2.78 3.64 12.26
C GLY A 630 -2.21 4.18 13.55
N ALA A 631 -1.37 5.18 13.43
CA ALA A 631 -0.71 5.88 14.55
C ALA A 631 -1.52 7.09 15.06
N ASN A 632 -2.74 7.29 14.58
CA ASN A 632 -3.56 8.40 15.04
C ASN A 632 -3.86 8.29 16.53
N PRO A 633 -3.89 9.42 17.23
CA PRO A 633 -4.52 9.52 18.56
C PRO A 633 -5.99 9.08 18.50
N MET A 634 -6.55 8.63 19.60
CA MET A 634 -7.98 8.35 19.69
C MET A 634 -8.80 9.62 19.45
N ASN A 635 -9.87 9.48 18.69
CA ASN A 635 -10.72 10.59 18.27
C ASN A 635 -11.15 11.47 19.48
N GLY A 636 -10.91 12.76 19.38
CA GLY A 636 -11.25 13.75 20.40
C GLY A 636 -10.30 13.82 21.60
N ARG A 637 -9.22 13.03 21.63
CA ARG A 637 -8.20 13.08 22.71
C ARG A 637 -7.02 13.97 22.40
N ASP A 638 -6.76 14.29 21.15
CA ASP A 638 -5.70 15.18 20.65
C ASP A 638 -6.12 16.65 20.71
N VAL A 639 -6.28 17.15 21.94
CA VAL A 639 -6.88 18.47 22.22
C VAL A 639 -5.92 19.65 22.06
N LYS A 640 -4.61 19.40 21.93
CA LYS A 640 -3.59 20.46 21.79
C LYS A 640 -3.34 20.92 20.36
N GLY A 641 -4.06 20.37 19.37
CA GLY A 641 -4.01 20.80 17.97
C GLY A 641 -3.12 19.95 17.06
N PHE A 642 -3.11 20.31 15.78
CA PHE A 642 -2.47 19.57 14.69
C PHE A 642 -0.97 19.30 14.94
N VAL A 643 -0.22 20.36 15.31
CA VAL A 643 1.24 20.24 15.50
C VAL A 643 1.57 19.33 16.69
N ALA A 644 0.82 19.41 17.78
CA ALA A 644 1.03 18.54 18.94
C ALA A 644 0.72 17.07 18.64
N ALA A 645 -0.34 16.81 17.89
CA ALA A 645 -0.67 15.45 17.44
C ALA A 645 0.42 14.89 16.52
N GLY A 646 0.89 15.67 15.56
CA GLY A 646 1.99 15.30 14.67
C GLY A 646 3.30 15.05 15.43
N ALA A 647 3.60 15.87 16.45
CA ALA A 647 4.79 15.68 17.27
C ALA A 647 4.77 14.36 18.06
N SER A 648 3.62 13.94 18.61
CA SER A 648 3.48 12.63 19.26
C SER A 648 3.72 11.49 18.27
N VAL A 649 3.15 11.56 17.06
CA VAL A 649 3.33 10.55 16.02
C VAL A 649 4.77 10.49 15.54
N ALA A 650 5.43 11.65 15.39
CA ALA A 650 6.82 11.73 14.93
C ALA A 650 7.86 11.12 15.90
N LYS A 651 7.48 10.87 17.15
CA LYS A 651 8.33 10.16 18.13
C LYS A 651 8.40 8.66 17.91
N LEU A 652 7.44 8.08 17.15
CA LEU A 652 7.42 6.64 16.92
C LEU A 652 8.67 6.22 16.12
N PRO A 653 9.35 5.13 16.54
CA PRO A 653 10.65 4.77 15.98
C PRO A 653 10.48 4.09 14.59
N TYR A 654 10.99 4.74 13.56
CA TYR A 654 10.91 4.20 12.20
C TYR A 654 11.73 2.92 12.00
N ASP A 655 12.89 2.79 12.64
CA ASP A 655 13.73 1.58 12.62
C ASP A 655 13.02 0.33 13.16
N SER A 656 12.06 0.50 14.05
CA SER A 656 11.19 -0.56 14.56
C SER A 656 9.90 -0.72 13.75
N ALA A 657 9.64 0.14 12.77
CA ALA A 657 8.43 0.15 11.96
C ALA A 657 8.74 0.45 10.47
N LEU A 658 9.73 -0.27 9.89
CA LEU A 658 10.20 -0.09 8.51
C LEU A 658 9.12 -0.34 7.44
N ASP A 659 8.02 -0.98 7.79
CA ASP A 659 6.85 -1.17 6.92
C ASP A 659 5.84 0.01 7.02
N GLY A 660 6.19 1.06 7.76
CA GLY A 660 5.55 2.36 7.76
C GLY A 660 4.68 2.67 8.97
N ILE A 661 4.56 3.97 9.22
CA ILE A 661 3.78 4.55 10.33
C ILE A 661 2.75 5.50 9.74
N SER A 662 1.48 5.10 9.70
CA SER A 662 0.42 5.89 9.06
C SER A 662 -0.20 6.89 10.02
N TRP A 663 -0.18 8.16 9.64
CA TRP A 663 -0.93 9.24 10.30
C TRP A 663 -1.90 9.90 9.31
N THR A 664 -3.14 10.13 9.74
CA THR A 664 -4.13 10.87 8.96
C THR A 664 -4.55 12.11 9.74
N ALA A 665 -4.20 13.26 9.22
CA ALA A 665 -4.52 14.55 9.81
C ALA A 665 -5.68 15.20 9.06
N SER A 666 -6.62 15.77 9.79
CA SER A 666 -7.74 16.54 9.22
C SER A 666 -7.72 17.95 9.78
N ALA A 667 -7.70 18.93 8.89
CA ALA A 667 -7.73 20.36 9.24
C ALA A 667 -8.93 21.05 8.57
N THR A 668 -9.46 22.08 9.22
CA THR A 668 -10.40 22.97 8.53
C THR A 668 -9.63 23.92 7.63
N PRO A 669 -10.20 24.37 6.50
CA PRO A 669 -9.52 25.35 5.64
C PRO A 669 -9.08 26.62 6.40
N ASP A 670 -9.90 27.08 7.34
CA ASP A 670 -9.63 28.30 8.11
C ASP A 670 -8.47 28.13 9.11
N ALA A 671 -8.16 26.89 9.53
CA ALA A 671 -6.98 26.61 10.34
C ALA A 671 -5.67 26.83 9.57
N LEU A 672 -5.69 26.62 8.25
CA LEU A 672 -4.54 26.80 7.39
C LEU A 672 -4.33 28.26 6.96
N GLY A 673 -5.35 29.12 7.02
CA GLY A 673 -5.26 30.53 6.63
C GLY A 673 -6.54 31.09 6.04
N HIS A 674 -6.54 32.38 5.78
CA HIS A 674 -7.73 33.10 5.28
C HIS A 674 -7.73 33.22 3.74
N THR A 675 -6.56 33.27 3.12
CA THR A 675 -6.42 33.31 1.64
C THR A 675 -5.95 31.96 1.10
N ALA A 676 -6.09 31.75 -0.20
CA ALA A 676 -5.60 30.53 -0.85
C ALA A 676 -4.07 30.41 -0.73
N GLU A 677 -3.37 31.51 -0.92
CA GLU A 677 -1.91 31.59 -0.83
C GLU A 677 -1.42 31.27 0.58
N GLU A 678 -2.07 31.82 1.62
CA GLU A 678 -1.75 31.50 3.01
C GLU A 678 -1.93 30.02 3.31
N ARG A 679 -3.04 29.43 2.86
CA ARG A 679 -3.33 28.02 3.07
C ARG A 679 -2.29 27.11 2.43
N ILE A 680 -1.90 27.41 1.19
CA ILE A 680 -0.88 26.67 0.46
C ILE A 680 0.47 26.76 1.18
N LEU A 681 0.91 27.96 1.52
CA LEU A 681 2.18 28.17 2.19
C LEU A 681 2.22 27.51 3.59
N ASN A 682 1.15 27.67 4.37
CA ASN A 682 1.08 27.11 5.69
C ASN A 682 1.04 25.58 5.68
N LEU A 683 0.31 24.97 4.73
CA LEU A 683 0.33 23.51 4.59
C LEU A 683 1.73 23.01 4.19
N ALA A 684 2.40 23.66 3.23
CA ALA A 684 3.76 23.30 2.83
C ALA A 684 4.74 23.41 4.01
N ASN A 685 4.65 24.49 4.80
CA ASN A 685 5.48 24.67 6.00
C ASN A 685 5.18 23.62 7.10
N CYS A 686 3.92 23.21 7.24
CA CYS A 686 3.55 22.15 8.18
C CYS A 686 4.11 20.80 7.77
N LEU A 687 4.14 20.50 6.47
CA LEU A 687 4.76 19.29 5.93
C LEU A 687 6.28 19.32 6.16
N ASP A 688 6.94 20.45 5.89
CA ASP A 688 8.36 20.62 6.19
C ASP A 688 8.64 20.44 7.69
N GLY A 689 7.83 21.04 8.56
CA GLY A 689 7.97 20.92 10.01
C GLY A 689 7.77 19.48 10.52
N PHE A 690 6.78 18.76 9.98
CA PHE A 690 6.55 17.35 10.31
C PHE A 690 7.67 16.45 9.82
N CYS A 691 8.20 16.71 8.63
CA CYS A 691 9.26 15.91 8.01
C CYS A 691 10.68 16.34 8.39
N SER A 692 10.86 17.39 9.22
CA SER A 692 12.18 17.85 9.66
C SER A 692 12.85 16.81 10.55
N ALA A 693 13.35 15.73 9.93
CA ALA A 693 14.19 14.77 10.60
C ALA A 693 15.58 15.36 10.80
N HIS A 694 16.11 15.26 12.00
CA HIS A 694 17.53 15.49 12.21
C HIS A 694 18.29 14.33 11.54
N PRO A 695 19.33 14.61 10.73
CA PRO A 695 20.12 13.56 10.12
C PRO A 695 20.72 12.68 11.23
N THR A 696 20.46 11.38 11.17
CA THR A 696 21.16 10.40 11.98
C THR A 696 22.56 10.22 11.42
N GLU A 697 23.58 10.30 12.28
CA GLU A 697 24.92 9.85 11.91
C GLU A 697 24.88 8.32 11.77
N PHE A 698 24.96 7.82 10.55
CA PHE A 698 25.15 6.40 10.30
C PHE A 698 26.61 6.03 10.63
N SER A 699 26.80 5.06 11.50
CA SER A 699 28.14 4.63 11.91
C SER A 699 28.90 3.81 10.86
N SER A 700 28.32 3.45 9.72
CA SER A 700 29.07 2.89 8.58
C SER A 700 28.34 3.03 7.24
N ALA A 701 29.08 3.39 6.20
CA ALA A 701 28.62 3.54 4.81
C ALA A 701 28.17 2.21 4.13
N ASN A 702 28.25 1.07 4.81
CA ASN A 702 28.03 -0.28 4.25
C ASN A 702 26.93 -1.07 4.95
N CYS A 703 26.10 -0.48 5.80
CA CYS A 703 25.00 -1.17 6.48
C CYS A 703 23.69 -1.02 5.73
N THR A 704 23.01 -2.14 5.46
CA THR A 704 21.60 -2.11 5.11
C THR A 704 20.74 -2.00 6.39
N PRO A 705 19.48 -1.55 6.31
CA PRO A 705 18.57 -1.48 7.46
C PRO A 705 18.37 -2.82 8.18
N PHE A 706 18.69 -3.93 7.50
CA PHE A 706 18.50 -5.30 7.99
C PHE A 706 19.75 -5.93 8.59
N ASP A 707 20.94 -5.39 8.35
CA ASP A 707 22.22 -6.03 8.63
C ASP A 707 23.11 -5.25 9.61
N CYS A 708 22.62 -4.15 10.20
CA CYS A 708 23.40 -3.37 11.16
C CYS A 708 23.21 -3.87 12.59
N GLU A 709 24.31 -4.30 13.22
CA GLU A 709 24.41 -4.46 14.67
C GLU A 709 24.92 -3.14 15.28
N GLY A 710 24.09 -2.47 16.08
CA GLY A 710 24.46 -1.25 16.80
C GLY A 710 23.28 -0.39 17.21
N GLU A 711 23.43 0.40 18.25
CA GLU A 711 22.42 1.37 18.69
C GLU A 711 22.21 2.44 17.60
N ARG A 712 21.00 2.55 17.11
CA ARG A 712 20.55 3.59 16.19
C ARG A 712 19.63 4.53 16.95
N HIS A 713 20.04 5.75 17.11
CA HIS A 713 19.16 6.82 17.56
C HIS A 713 18.64 7.56 16.34
N ILE A 714 17.41 7.28 15.94
CA ILE A 714 16.71 8.10 14.95
C ILE A 714 16.06 9.25 15.73
N ALA A 715 16.61 10.43 15.62
CA ALA A 715 15.98 11.63 16.13
C ALA A 715 14.78 12.00 15.23
N GLY A 716 13.65 12.26 15.84
CA GLY A 716 12.34 12.29 15.29
C GLY A 716 12.09 13.21 14.10
N GLY A 717 11.54 12.62 13.06
CA GLY A 717 10.75 13.25 12.01
C GLY A 717 9.58 12.34 11.73
N GLY A 718 8.43 12.93 11.37
CA GLY A 718 7.26 12.15 11.00
C GLY A 718 7.53 11.37 9.73
N PHE A 719 7.06 10.15 9.68
CA PHE A 719 7.29 9.25 8.55
C PHE A 719 6.31 9.49 7.39
N HIS A 720 5.01 9.51 7.68
CA HIS A 720 3.95 9.59 6.67
C HIS A 720 2.78 10.41 7.17
N VAL A 721 2.19 11.20 6.27
CA VAL A 721 0.95 11.92 6.57
C VAL A 721 -0.03 11.91 5.39
N ASN A 722 -1.27 11.57 5.70
CA ASN A 722 -2.44 11.89 4.90
C ASN A 722 -3.01 13.24 5.38
N VAL A 723 -3.33 14.14 4.45
CA VAL A 723 -3.94 15.41 4.80
C VAL A 723 -5.33 15.50 4.19
N ASN A 724 -6.32 15.71 5.05
CA ASN A 724 -7.69 16.06 4.67
C ASN A 724 -7.94 17.53 4.98
N VAL A 725 -8.47 18.27 4.02
CA VAL A 725 -8.86 19.67 4.22
C VAL A 725 -10.35 19.82 3.91
N PHE A 726 -11.18 19.69 4.93
CA PHE A 726 -12.65 19.76 4.82
C PHE A 726 -13.28 20.52 5.95
N LYS A 727 -14.51 20.99 5.71
CA LYS A 727 -15.45 21.34 6.76
C LYS A 727 -16.30 20.12 7.07
N ARG A 728 -16.59 19.89 8.35
CA ARG A 728 -17.42 18.75 8.80
C ARG A 728 -18.79 18.76 8.13
N GLU A 729 -19.35 19.96 7.92
CA GLU A 729 -20.63 20.19 7.26
C GLU A 729 -20.66 19.65 5.83
N THR A 730 -19.55 19.74 5.10
CA THR A 730 -19.44 19.18 3.73
C THR A 730 -19.60 17.67 3.73
N LEU A 731 -19.03 16.97 4.72
CA LEU A 731 -19.16 15.51 4.83
C LEU A 731 -20.58 15.10 5.25
N LEU A 732 -21.20 15.86 6.13
CA LEU A 732 -22.61 15.64 6.53
C LEU A 732 -23.54 15.84 5.32
N ASP A 733 -23.33 16.90 4.54
CA ASP A 733 -24.11 17.16 3.31
C ASP A 733 -23.89 16.05 2.26
N ALA A 734 -22.65 15.60 2.06
CA ALA A 734 -22.33 14.50 1.14
C ALA A 734 -22.94 13.16 1.57
N MET A 735 -23.20 12.97 2.88
CA MET A 735 -23.86 11.78 3.41
C MET A 735 -25.38 11.80 3.12
N GLU A 736 -25.99 12.98 3.12
CA GLU A 736 -27.42 13.17 2.84
C GLU A 736 -27.71 13.34 1.33
N HIS A 737 -26.78 13.95 0.58
CA HIS A 737 -26.91 14.27 -0.86
C HIS A 737 -25.72 13.70 -1.68
N PRO A 738 -25.52 12.37 -1.71
CA PRO A 738 -24.35 11.75 -2.32
C PRO A 738 -24.23 12.03 -3.85
N GLU A 739 -25.34 12.30 -4.51
CA GLU A 739 -25.38 12.63 -5.94
C GLU A 739 -24.67 13.96 -6.28
N LEU A 740 -24.55 14.87 -5.32
CA LEU A 740 -23.84 16.14 -5.47
C LEU A 740 -22.31 15.98 -5.33
N TYR A 741 -21.86 14.85 -4.79
CA TYR A 741 -20.46 14.60 -4.44
C TYR A 741 -19.88 13.32 -5.05
N PRO A 742 -20.04 13.08 -6.36
CA PRO A 742 -19.72 11.78 -6.98
C PRO A 742 -18.24 11.41 -6.93
N GLN A 743 -17.35 12.40 -6.78
CA GLN A 743 -15.89 12.22 -6.73
C GLN A 743 -15.27 12.69 -5.39
N LEU A 744 -16.08 12.93 -4.35
CA LEU A 744 -15.55 13.34 -3.05
C LEU A 744 -14.59 12.28 -2.53
N THR A 745 -13.31 12.62 -2.56
CA THR A 745 -12.23 11.75 -2.14
C THR A 745 -11.76 12.15 -0.74
N ILE A 746 -11.59 11.18 0.13
CA ILE A 746 -11.13 11.38 1.50
C ILE A 746 -10.00 10.41 1.83
N ARG A 747 -8.98 10.91 2.51
CA ARG A 747 -7.87 10.10 3.05
C ARG A 747 -8.33 9.42 4.33
N VAL A 748 -8.08 8.13 4.46
CA VAL A 748 -8.57 7.35 5.60
C VAL A 748 -7.47 6.75 6.46
N SER A 749 -6.52 6.04 5.89
CA SER A 749 -5.35 5.47 6.60
C SER A 749 -4.36 4.93 5.57
N GLY A 750 -3.43 5.75 5.10
CA GLY A 750 -2.45 5.38 4.09
C GLY A 750 -2.99 5.32 2.65
N TYR A 751 -4.28 5.54 2.44
CA TYR A 751 -4.91 5.61 1.11
C TYR A 751 -6.19 6.45 1.16
N ALA A 752 -6.74 6.74 -0.01
CA ALA A 752 -8.00 7.45 -0.16
C ALA A 752 -9.15 6.50 -0.51
N VAL A 753 -10.34 6.96 -0.23
CA VAL A 753 -11.59 6.32 -0.64
C VAL A 753 -12.56 7.37 -1.19
N ASN A 754 -13.51 6.94 -2.00
CA ASN A 754 -14.63 7.79 -2.36
C ASN A 754 -15.62 7.78 -1.19
N PHE A 755 -15.87 8.94 -0.56
CA PHE A 755 -16.64 9.07 0.66
C PHE A 755 -18.05 8.49 0.54
N ILE A 756 -18.71 8.68 -0.61
CA ILE A 756 -20.09 8.20 -0.81
C ILE A 756 -20.18 6.67 -1.01
N LYS A 757 -19.04 5.97 -1.20
CA LYS A 757 -18.98 4.51 -1.26
C LYS A 757 -18.81 3.85 0.11
N LEU A 758 -18.47 4.61 1.13
CA LEU A 758 -18.35 4.11 2.50
C LEU A 758 -19.72 3.69 3.05
N THR A 759 -19.73 2.67 3.92
CA THR A 759 -20.92 2.38 4.73
C THR A 759 -21.23 3.58 5.63
N ARG A 760 -22.49 3.74 6.02
CA ARG A 760 -22.90 4.85 6.94
C ARG A 760 -22.05 4.86 8.22
N GLU A 761 -21.71 3.72 8.75
CA GLU A 761 -20.86 3.58 9.93
C GLU A 761 -19.43 4.09 9.70
N GLN A 762 -18.83 3.75 8.55
CA GLN A 762 -17.51 4.25 8.16
C GLN A 762 -17.54 5.76 7.86
N GLN A 763 -18.62 6.27 7.25
CA GLN A 763 -18.81 7.71 7.05
C GLN A 763 -18.87 8.44 8.41
N MET A 764 -19.61 7.89 9.36
CA MET A 764 -19.69 8.45 10.71
C MET A 764 -18.34 8.38 11.45
N ASP A 765 -17.57 7.30 11.29
CA ASP A 765 -16.21 7.24 11.83
C ASP A 765 -15.35 8.39 11.31
N VAL A 766 -15.37 8.64 10.00
CA VAL A 766 -14.63 9.75 9.39
C VAL A 766 -15.11 11.11 9.91
N ILE A 767 -16.42 11.34 9.99
CA ILE A 767 -17.01 12.59 10.47
C ILE A 767 -16.69 12.86 11.95
N ASN A 768 -16.53 11.79 12.75
CA ASN A 768 -16.22 11.87 14.16
C ASN A 768 -14.73 11.99 14.48
N ARG A 769 -13.84 11.87 13.48
CA ARG A 769 -12.41 12.12 13.65
C ARG A 769 -12.17 13.57 14.08
N THR A 770 -11.04 13.80 14.73
CA THR A 770 -10.67 15.16 15.11
C THR A 770 -10.40 16.01 13.85
N PHE A 771 -11.12 17.11 13.74
CA PHE A 771 -10.85 18.18 12.78
C PHE A 771 -10.19 19.33 13.52
N HIS A 772 -8.92 19.54 13.26
CA HIS A 772 -8.18 20.61 13.91
C HIS A 772 -8.61 21.97 13.38
N GLY A 773 -9.20 22.77 14.23
CA GLY A 773 -9.57 24.17 13.95
C GLY A 773 -8.44 25.15 14.22
N LYS A 774 -7.29 24.65 14.69
CA LYS A 774 -6.05 25.41 14.96
C LYS A 774 -4.86 24.53 14.59
N MET A 775 -3.82 25.17 14.09
CA MET A 775 -2.55 24.52 13.83
C MET A 775 -1.76 24.24 15.10
#